data_53b0d09b6e65f7cf2cc7f6ce1760432a
#
_entry.id   53b0d09b6e65f7cf2cc7f6ce1760432a
#
_cell.length_a   1.000
_cell.length_b   1.000
_cell.length_c   1.000
_cell.angle_alpha   90.00
_cell.angle_beta   90.00
_cell.angle_gamma   90.00
#
_symmetry.space_group_name_H-M   'P 1'
#
loop_
_entity.id
_entity.type
_entity.pdbx_description
1 polymer ?
#
loop_
_entity_poly.entity_id
_entity_poly.type
_entity_poly.pdbx_seq_one_letter_code
_entity_poly.pdbx_strand_id
1 'polypeptide(L)'
;MELLAPAGSPEAVRAAVCAGADAVYLGYGAFNARRNAKNFTRDELAQAVSYCHLEGVKVYLTLNTLVGDRELPAAAQTAAEADELGVDAVLVQDLGVVRMLRQVAPDLPVHASTQMTVHNLDGVKLCADLGMTRAVLARELSRDAIAAICAKSPIEIETFVHGAMCMCWSGQCYFSSVLGGRSGNRGLCAQPCRLNYGWSDRADSYPLSLKDMSLAGHLKELEDMGVACAKIEGRMKRPEYVYIVTEVYARALREGREPSRADLERLEAAFSRQGFTDAYFQGNKGPEMFGVREEGKEPRELFAAARAAYERGTAQRVPVTLYAMVRAGEPVQVGAQDGEGRVVTAAGDPPEPARTRALTAEAVEGQLAKTGGTPYLCQNVRALVEPGLSAPLSALNGLRRQVLEELSAQRSAPPQRRHGVFKPGARYENRRTPPQLNLSLRSARQLTPELTALKPALIYLPAHEAAAHPDLVARTIAQGVPVGVTLPRICTDRELPQLVEQLTAARAAGAADALVGNLGLLETARALGFTLRGDFGIPVFNTQAEKECKRLGLQSVTASFELKLAQIRDLSKAVDTELIAYGRLPLMITENCIIKNRAGRCACDNVNILTDRRGARFPVVQAPGCRNEILNGNKLFLADKEKDYRSIGLWAIRLLFTAENPFECVTVTERYLHGGSYKPGEFTRGLYYRDVE
;
A
#
# COMPACT_ATOMS: atom_id res chain seq x y z
N MET A 1 -4.39 -19.77 -2.97
CA MET A 1 -4.24 -18.30 -2.81
C MET A 1 -4.90 -17.86 -1.50
N GLU A 2 -4.19 -17.08 -0.64
CA GLU A 2 -4.69 -16.56 0.65
C GLU A 2 -5.78 -15.49 0.41
N LEU A 3 -6.88 -15.53 1.16
CA LEU A 3 -7.93 -14.49 1.13
C LEU A 3 -7.79 -13.55 2.33
N LEU A 4 -7.45 -12.29 2.06
CA LEU A 4 -7.22 -11.25 3.06
C LEU A 4 -8.43 -10.31 3.17
N ALA A 5 -9.14 -10.38 4.30
CA ALA A 5 -10.33 -9.60 4.56
C ALA A 5 -10.06 -8.33 5.40
N PRO A 6 -10.80 -7.23 5.18
CA PRO A 6 -10.67 -6.03 5.98
C PRO A 6 -11.38 -6.17 7.34
N ALA A 7 -10.77 -5.65 8.42
CA ALA A 7 -11.40 -5.61 9.73
C ALA A 7 -11.26 -4.22 10.38
N GLY A 8 -12.37 -3.51 10.50
CA GLY A 8 -12.42 -2.18 11.11
C GLY A 8 -12.92 -2.17 12.56
N SER A 9 -13.34 -3.32 13.08
CA SER A 9 -13.84 -3.51 14.44
C SER A 9 -13.74 -4.97 14.85
N PRO A 10 -13.83 -5.30 16.16
CA PRO A 10 -13.88 -6.69 16.62
C PRO A 10 -15.03 -7.51 15.99
N GLU A 11 -16.18 -6.88 15.75
CA GLU A 11 -17.30 -7.51 15.05
C GLU A 11 -16.95 -7.84 13.59
N ALA A 12 -16.23 -6.95 12.90
CA ALA A 12 -15.76 -7.19 11.53
C ALA A 12 -14.71 -8.31 11.46
N VAL A 13 -13.86 -8.47 12.49
CA VAL A 13 -12.96 -9.63 12.62
C VAL A 13 -13.76 -10.92 12.67
N ARG A 14 -14.76 -10.99 13.57
CA ARG A 14 -15.66 -12.16 13.67
C ARG A 14 -16.34 -12.45 12.32
N ALA A 15 -16.89 -11.42 11.68
CA ALA A 15 -17.54 -11.54 10.38
C ALA A 15 -16.59 -12.13 9.31
N ALA A 16 -15.34 -11.62 9.23
CA ALA A 16 -14.34 -12.11 8.29
C ALA A 16 -13.95 -13.59 8.53
N VAL A 17 -13.68 -13.93 9.79
CA VAL A 17 -13.32 -15.31 10.19
C VAL A 17 -14.45 -16.28 9.91
N CYS A 18 -15.69 -15.94 10.30
CA CYS A 18 -16.87 -16.76 10.03
C CYS A 18 -17.16 -16.93 8.53
N ALA A 19 -16.81 -15.93 7.73
CA ALA A 19 -16.96 -15.96 6.28
C ALA A 19 -15.89 -16.78 5.55
N GLY A 20 -14.84 -17.21 6.25
CA GLY A 20 -13.80 -18.07 5.69
C GLY A 20 -12.55 -17.32 5.22
N ALA A 21 -12.23 -16.13 5.75
CA ALA A 21 -10.97 -15.46 5.51
C ALA A 21 -9.78 -16.30 6.01
N ASP A 22 -8.64 -16.24 5.31
CA ASP A 22 -7.36 -16.84 5.74
C ASP A 22 -6.51 -15.86 6.53
N ALA A 23 -6.73 -14.56 6.28
CA ALA A 23 -6.10 -13.48 7.01
C ALA A 23 -7.03 -12.27 7.14
N VAL A 24 -6.82 -11.46 8.17
CA VAL A 24 -7.47 -10.16 8.33
C VAL A 24 -6.44 -9.04 8.42
N TYR A 25 -6.76 -7.86 7.88
CA TYR A 25 -5.93 -6.68 8.11
C TYR A 25 -6.70 -5.60 8.85
N LEU A 26 -6.05 -5.01 9.84
CA LEU A 26 -6.66 -4.05 10.75
C LEU A 26 -5.73 -2.88 11.08
N GLY A 27 -6.25 -1.86 11.74
CA GLY A 27 -5.50 -0.69 12.22
C GLY A 27 -5.45 -0.63 13.73
N TYR A 28 -4.25 -0.39 14.26
CA TYR A 28 -4.00 -0.14 15.68
C TYR A 28 -3.35 1.23 15.84
N GLY A 29 -3.84 2.04 16.75
CA GLY A 29 -3.30 3.37 16.98
C GLY A 29 -3.49 4.33 15.79
N ALA A 30 -2.57 5.28 15.63
CA ALA A 30 -2.71 6.45 14.76
C ALA A 30 -2.06 6.32 13.36
N PHE A 31 -1.16 5.35 13.14
CA PHE A 31 -0.27 5.33 11.97
C PHE A 31 -0.77 4.46 10.82
N ASN A 32 -2.06 4.61 10.45
CA ASN A 32 -2.65 3.79 9.40
C ASN A 32 -3.50 4.62 8.42
N ALA A 33 -3.69 4.10 7.21
CA ALA A 33 -4.39 4.78 6.10
C ALA A 33 -5.89 5.06 6.35
N ARG A 34 -6.42 4.72 7.52
CA ARG A 34 -7.78 5.00 7.98
C ARG A 34 -7.74 5.57 9.41
N ARG A 35 -6.91 6.59 9.61
CA ARG A 35 -6.69 7.21 10.94
C ARG A 35 -7.97 7.65 11.63
N ASN A 36 -8.95 8.14 10.89
CA ASN A 36 -10.25 8.57 11.42
C ASN A 36 -11.25 7.42 11.68
N ALA A 37 -10.90 6.17 11.38
CA ALA A 37 -11.71 5.03 11.77
C ALA A 37 -11.53 4.74 13.27
N LYS A 38 -12.51 4.06 13.89
CA LYS A 38 -12.31 3.47 15.20
C LYS A 38 -11.25 2.37 15.08
N ASN A 39 -9.99 2.71 15.40
CA ASN A 39 -8.89 1.75 15.42
C ASN A 39 -8.94 0.91 16.70
N PHE A 40 -8.34 -0.27 16.65
CA PHE A 40 -8.29 -1.18 17.79
C PHE A 40 -7.48 -0.57 18.95
N THR A 41 -7.94 -0.79 20.18
CA THR A 41 -7.14 -0.62 21.40
C THR A 41 -6.16 -1.81 21.55
N ARG A 42 -5.22 -1.73 22.51
CA ARG A 42 -4.29 -2.82 22.79
C ARG A 42 -5.01 -4.12 23.16
N ASP A 43 -6.02 -4.02 24.03
CA ASP A 43 -6.78 -5.17 24.49
C ASP A 43 -7.66 -5.77 23.35
N GLU A 44 -8.30 -4.92 22.54
CA GLU A 44 -9.06 -5.36 21.37
C GLU A 44 -8.14 -6.05 20.34
N LEU A 45 -6.91 -5.55 20.15
CA LEU A 45 -5.92 -6.18 19.27
C LEU A 45 -5.48 -7.54 19.82
N ALA A 46 -5.16 -7.63 21.12
CA ALA A 46 -4.77 -8.88 21.76
C ALA A 46 -5.87 -9.96 21.63
N GLN A 47 -7.12 -9.57 21.88
CA GLN A 47 -8.28 -10.46 21.69
C GLN A 47 -8.48 -10.88 20.25
N ALA A 48 -8.32 -9.95 19.29
CA ALA A 48 -8.45 -10.24 17.87
C ALA A 48 -7.38 -11.21 17.38
N VAL A 49 -6.11 -11.02 17.79
CA VAL A 49 -5.00 -11.91 17.44
C VAL A 49 -5.25 -13.31 18.02
N SER A 50 -5.53 -13.41 19.32
CA SER A 50 -5.82 -14.69 19.96
C SER A 50 -6.98 -15.43 19.31
N TYR A 51 -8.07 -14.74 19.02
CA TYR A 51 -9.23 -15.31 18.35
C TYR A 51 -8.91 -15.79 16.93
N CYS A 52 -8.23 -14.95 16.14
CA CYS A 52 -7.85 -15.31 14.78
C CYS A 52 -6.91 -16.51 14.74
N HIS A 53 -5.87 -16.53 15.57
CA HIS A 53 -4.93 -17.65 15.64
C HIS A 53 -5.60 -18.95 16.06
N LEU A 54 -6.52 -18.88 17.02
CA LEU A 54 -7.32 -20.03 17.42
C LEU A 54 -8.09 -20.63 16.23
N GLU A 55 -8.64 -19.77 15.38
CA GLU A 55 -9.40 -20.14 14.18
C GLU A 55 -8.52 -20.38 12.94
N GLY A 56 -7.20 -20.33 13.07
CA GLY A 56 -6.24 -20.53 11.96
C GLY A 56 -6.22 -19.38 10.96
N VAL A 57 -6.47 -18.15 11.42
CA VAL A 57 -6.49 -16.92 10.62
C VAL A 57 -5.34 -16.03 11.02
N LYS A 58 -4.60 -15.48 10.06
CA LYS A 58 -3.51 -14.54 10.30
C LYS A 58 -4.02 -13.12 10.53
N VAL A 59 -3.25 -12.31 11.23
CA VAL A 59 -3.55 -10.89 11.51
C VAL A 59 -2.44 -9.99 10.98
N TYR A 60 -2.76 -9.09 10.06
CA TYR A 60 -1.83 -8.12 9.50
C TYR A 60 -2.15 -6.71 9.98
N LEU A 61 -1.15 -6.05 10.56
CA LEU A 61 -1.31 -4.68 11.04
C LEU A 61 -0.99 -3.67 9.92
N THR A 62 -1.83 -2.66 9.76
CA THR A 62 -1.50 -1.52 8.89
C THR A 62 -0.74 -0.44 9.66
N LEU A 63 0.54 -0.26 9.33
CA LEU A 63 1.42 0.83 9.76
C LEU A 63 1.86 1.60 8.50
N ASN A 64 0.90 1.96 7.66
CA ASN A 64 1.08 2.31 6.26
C ASN A 64 0.78 3.78 5.94
N THR A 65 1.22 4.67 6.80
CA THR A 65 1.23 6.12 6.58
C THR A 65 2.63 6.68 6.63
N LEU A 66 2.82 7.88 6.09
CA LEU A 66 4.03 8.66 6.28
C LEU A 66 4.09 9.15 7.74
N VAL A 67 5.28 9.07 8.33
CA VAL A 67 5.54 9.36 9.75
C VAL A 67 6.61 10.45 9.85
N GLY A 68 6.33 11.52 10.60
CA GLY A 68 7.32 12.56 10.86
C GLY A 68 8.35 12.17 11.93
N ASP A 69 9.50 12.85 11.97
CA ASP A 69 10.58 12.55 12.94
C ASP A 69 10.09 12.50 14.40
N ARG A 70 9.17 13.39 14.78
CA ARG A 70 8.61 13.45 16.14
C ARG A 70 7.65 12.30 16.45
N GLU A 71 7.11 11.67 15.43
CA GLU A 71 6.14 10.57 15.54
C GLU A 71 6.85 9.20 15.52
N LEU A 72 8.08 9.11 15.00
CA LEU A 72 8.82 7.85 14.90
C LEU A 72 8.92 7.05 16.21
N PRO A 73 9.18 7.67 17.39
CA PRO A 73 9.20 6.91 18.64
C PRO A 73 7.87 6.24 18.98
N ALA A 74 6.75 6.94 18.74
CA ALA A 74 5.41 6.38 18.96
C ALA A 74 5.06 5.30 17.94
N ALA A 75 5.50 5.45 16.68
CA ALA A 75 5.35 4.41 15.66
C ALA A 75 6.18 3.17 15.99
N ALA A 76 7.39 3.35 16.56
CA ALA A 76 8.23 2.27 17.03
C ALA A 76 7.58 1.50 18.20
N GLN A 77 6.98 2.21 19.15
CA GLN A 77 6.22 1.59 20.23
C GLN A 77 5.02 0.80 19.69
N THR A 78 4.23 1.38 18.77
CA THR A 78 3.10 0.70 18.12
C THR A 78 3.55 -0.61 17.45
N ALA A 79 4.71 -0.60 16.78
CA ALA A 79 5.25 -1.77 16.11
C ALA A 79 5.73 -2.84 17.10
N ALA A 80 6.40 -2.43 18.19
CA ALA A 80 6.86 -3.34 19.23
C ALA A 80 5.68 -4.01 19.94
N GLU A 81 4.67 -3.24 20.33
CA GLU A 81 3.45 -3.78 20.96
C GLU A 81 2.70 -4.75 20.03
N ALA A 82 2.62 -4.45 18.74
CA ALA A 82 1.98 -5.35 17.76
C ALA A 82 2.77 -6.67 17.61
N ASP A 83 4.09 -6.61 17.62
CA ASP A 83 4.97 -7.78 17.56
C ASP A 83 4.85 -8.64 18.84
N GLU A 84 4.84 -8.02 20.01
CA GLU A 84 4.61 -8.68 21.30
C GLU A 84 3.25 -9.38 21.38
N LEU A 85 2.21 -8.77 20.78
CA LEU A 85 0.87 -9.33 20.73
C LEU A 85 0.70 -10.44 19.67
N GLY A 86 1.72 -10.67 18.86
CA GLY A 86 1.75 -11.77 17.90
C GLY A 86 1.14 -11.51 16.54
N VAL A 87 1.03 -10.24 16.07
CA VAL A 87 0.60 -10.01 14.69
C VAL A 87 1.56 -10.69 13.71
N ASP A 88 1.02 -11.21 12.60
CA ASP A 88 1.78 -12.04 11.66
C ASP A 88 2.61 -11.22 10.68
N ALA A 89 2.19 -9.99 10.37
CA ALA A 89 2.95 -9.06 9.54
C ALA A 89 2.48 -7.61 9.70
N VAL A 90 3.30 -6.66 9.24
CA VAL A 90 2.94 -5.24 9.14
C VAL A 90 3.02 -4.75 7.70
N LEU A 91 2.01 -3.96 7.27
CA LEU A 91 2.00 -3.27 5.98
C LEU A 91 2.59 -1.88 6.14
N VAL A 92 3.59 -1.52 5.34
CA VAL A 92 4.35 -0.27 5.47
C VAL A 92 4.42 0.50 4.15
N GLN A 93 4.42 1.83 4.23
CA GLN A 93 4.67 2.74 3.11
C GLN A 93 6.00 3.48 3.27
N ASP A 94 6.33 3.94 4.47
CA ASP A 94 7.43 4.85 4.78
C ASP A 94 8.76 4.10 4.89
N LEU A 95 9.76 4.49 4.08
CA LEU A 95 11.10 3.91 4.11
C LEU A 95 11.79 4.05 5.48
N GLY A 96 11.51 5.13 6.20
CA GLY A 96 12.02 5.34 7.55
C GLY A 96 11.39 4.40 8.56
N VAL A 97 10.11 4.05 8.38
CA VAL A 97 9.42 3.04 9.19
C VAL A 97 9.99 1.65 8.90
N VAL A 98 10.29 1.30 7.64
CA VAL A 98 10.98 0.04 7.30
C VAL A 98 12.32 -0.07 8.05
N ARG A 99 13.11 1.01 8.02
CA ARG A 99 14.39 1.07 8.73
C ARG A 99 14.22 0.97 10.24
N MET A 100 13.20 1.58 10.81
CA MET A 100 12.86 1.52 12.24
C MET A 100 12.46 0.09 12.65
N LEU A 101 11.62 -0.58 11.85
CA LEU A 101 11.17 -1.96 12.13
C LEU A 101 12.32 -2.95 12.21
N ARG A 102 13.35 -2.82 11.39
CA ARG A 102 14.56 -3.66 11.47
C ARG A 102 15.29 -3.53 12.82
N GLN A 103 15.05 -2.44 13.57
CA GLN A 103 15.63 -2.24 14.90
C GLN A 103 14.73 -2.77 16.00
N VAL A 104 13.42 -2.52 15.94
CA VAL A 104 12.50 -2.80 17.06
C VAL A 104 11.88 -4.19 16.99
N ALA A 105 11.60 -4.69 15.78
CA ALA A 105 10.94 -5.97 15.53
C ALA A 105 11.58 -6.66 14.30
N PRO A 106 12.86 -7.09 14.39
CA PRO A 106 13.61 -7.57 13.23
C PRO A 106 13.06 -8.84 12.60
N ASP A 107 12.31 -9.63 13.36
CA ASP A 107 11.72 -10.91 12.92
C ASP A 107 10.26 -10.76 12.45
N LEU A 108 9.64 -9.58 12.64
CA LEU A 108 8.28 -9.32 12.19
C LEU A 108 8.25 -9.15 10.67
N PRO A 109 7.50 -9.98 9.93
CA PRO A 109 7.36 -9.86 8.49
C PRO A 109 6.82 -8.48 8.09
N VAL A 110 7.41 -7.90 7.04
CA VAL A 110 7.02 -6.59 6.50
C VAL A 110 6.47 -6.76 5.09
N HIS A 111 5.28 -6.25 4.86
CA HIS A 111 4.64 -6.20 3.55
C HIS A 111 4.67 -4.77 2.99
N ALA A 112 5.09 -4.62 1.73
CA ALA A 112 4.99 -3.33 1.05
C ALA A 112 3.52 -2.97 0.84
N SER A 113 3.08 -1.85 1.39
CA SER A 113 1.73 -1.33 1.15
C SER A 113 1.55 -0.90 -0.31
N THR A 114 0.33 -0.99 -0.84
CA THR A 114 0.00 -0.43 -2.16
C THR A 114 0.36 1.06 -2.28
N GLN A 115 0.46 1.77 -1.16
CA GLN A 115 0.89 3.18 -1.13
C GLN A 115 2.38 3.39 -1.45
N MET A 116 3.20 2.35 -1.50
CA MET A 116 4.57 2.39 -2.05
C MET A 116 4.60 2.45 -3.58
N THR A 117 3.45 2.35 -4.24
CA THR A 117 3.32 2.44 -5.70
C THR A 117 4.15 1.37 -6.44
N VAL A 118 4.15 0.14 -5.92
CA VAL A 118 4.85 -0.98 -6.57
C VAL A 118 4.06 -1.42 -7.79
N HIS A 119 4.65 -1.28 -8.98
CA HIS A 119 3.95 -1.50 -10.25
C HIS A 119 4.81 -2.10 -11.37
N ASN A 120 6.05 -2.49 -11.06
CA ASN A 120 6.95 -3.18 -11.96
C ASN A 120 7.85 -4.14 -11.18
N LEU A 121 8.53 -5.03 -11.88
CA LEU A 121 9.37 -6.06 -11.28
C LEU A 121 10.53 -5.50 -10.45
N ASP A 122 11.18 -4.43 -10.90
CA ASP A 122 12.31 -3.83 -10.19
C ASP A 122 11.87 -3.18 -8.87
N GLY A 123 10.64 -2.66 -8.81
CA GLY A 123 10.02 -2.22 -7.55
C GLY A 123 9.80 -3.38 -6.58
N VAL A 124 9.40 -4.55 -7.06
CA VAL A 124 9.24 -5.76 -6.24
C VAL A 124 10.59 -6.27 -5.74
N LYS A 125 11.61 -6.32 -6.61
CA LYS A 125 12.98 -6.69 -6.21
C LYS A 125 13.53 -5.74 -5.14
N LEU A 126 13.30 -4.44 -5.30
CA LEU A 126 13.71 -3.48 -4.28
C LEU A 126 13.00 -3.70 -2.95
N CYS A 127 11.71 -4.07 -2.95
CA CYS A 127 11.01 -4.45 -1.72
C CYS A 127 11.69 -5.66 -1.05
N ALA A 128 12.12 -6.66 -1.84
CA ALA A 128 12.89 -7.81 -1.33
C ALA A 128 14.23 -7.37 -0.73
N ASP A 129 14.99 -6.47 -1.39
CA ASP A 129 16.25 -5.91 -0.88
C ASP A 129 16.07 -5.07 0.39
N LEU A 130 14.88 -4.49 0.55
CA LEU A 130 14.44 -3.84 1.77
C LEU A 130 14.05 -4.84 2.88
N GLY A 131 14.15 -6.16 2.64
CA GLY A 131 13.78 -7.21 3.59
C GLY A 131 12.28 -7.40 3.77
N MET A 132 11.47 -6.98 2.80
CA MET A 132 10.04 -7.24 2.78
C MET A 132 9.76 -8.64 2.25
N THR A 133 8.71 -9.28 2.74
CA THR A 133 8.33 -10.65 2.37
C THR A 133 7.18 -10.71 1.38
N ARG A 134 6.44 -9.59 1.21
CA ARG A 134 5.28 -9.49 0.31
C ARG A 134 5.18 -8.06 -0.25
N ALA A 135 4.73 -7.93 -1.50
CA ALA A 135 4.40 -6.64 -2.11
C ALA A 135 2.94 -6.59 -2.55
N VAL A 136 2.22 -5.56 -2.07
CA VAL A 136 0.87 -5.23 -2.57
C VAL A 136 1.01 -4.39 -3.82
N LEU A 137 0.68 -4.96 -4.96
CA LEU A 137 0.76 -4.26 -6.23
C LEU A 137 -0.26 -3.11 -6.33
N ALA A 138 0.08 -2.15 -7.17
CA ALA A 138 -0.85 -1.08 -7.53
C ALA A 138 -2.08 -1.65 -8.25
N ARG A 139 -3.27 -1.10 -7.96
CA ARG A 139 -4.57 -1.58 -8.46
C ARG A 139 -4.80 -1.31 -9.94
N GLU A 140 -3.96 -0.48 -10.51
CA GLU A 140 -4.04 0.02 -11.89
C GLU A 140 -3.37 -0.92 -12.89
N LEU A 141 -2.75 -2.03 -12.42
CA LEU A 141 -2.05 -3.00 -13.27
C LEU A 141 -3.03 -3.92 -14.02
N SER A 142 -2.66 -4.24 -15.26
CA SER A 142 -3.34 -5.25 -16.06
C SER A 142 -2.92 -6.67 -15.63
N ARG A 143 -3.74 -7.67 -16.02
CA ARG A 143 -3.43 -9.09 -15.80
C ARG A 143 -2.07 -9.50 -16.35
N ASP A 144 -1.71 -9.02 -17.55
CA ASP A 144 -0.44 -9.36 -18.18
C ASP A 144 0.75 -8.79 -17.39
N ALA A 145 0.62 -7.59 -16.83
CA ALA A 145 1.62 -6.99 -15.95
C ALA A 145 1.74 -7.75 -14.63
N ILE A 146 0.63 -8.15 -14.02
CA ILE A 146 0.61 -8.95 -12.79
C ILE A 146 1.28 -10.30 -13.05
N ALA A 147 0.90 -11.00 -14.13
CA ALA A 147 1.50 -12.29 -14.49
C ALA A 147 3.01 -12.20 -14.72
N ALA A 148 3.47 -11.17 -15.45
CA ALA A 148 4.89 -10.93 -15.69
C ALA A 148 5.70 -10.68 -14.41
N ILE A 149 5.12 -9.96 -13.46
CA ILE A 149 5.72 -9.72 -12.14
C ILE A 149 5.75 -11.01 -11.33
N CYS A 150 4.63 -11.73 -11.21
CA CYS A 150 4.53 -12.97 -10.43
C CYS A 150 5.53 -14.03 -10.90
N ALA A 151 5.71 -14.19 -12.22
CA ALA A 151 6.62 -15.16 -12.80
C ALA A 151 8.09 -14.98 -12.39
N LYS A 152 8.49 -13.80 -11.94
CA LYS A 152 9.90 -13.45 -11.62
C LYS A 152 10.07 -12.83 -10.23
N SER A 153 9.01 -12.72 -9.47
CA SER A 153 9.04 -12.10 -8.15
C SER A 153 9.84 -12.96 -7.16
N PRO A 154 10.80 -12.37 -6.40
CA PRO A 154 11.49 -13.06 -5.32
C PRO A 154 10.69 -13.13 -4.01
N ILE A 155 9.56 -12.44 -3.91
CA ILE A 155 8.70 -12.36 -2.73
C ILE A 155 7.22 -12.57 -3.11
N GLU A 156 6.38 -12.80 -2.13
CA GLU A 156 4.95 -12.98 -2.36
C GLU A 156 4.29 -11.73 -2.99
N ILE A 157 3.36 -11.97 -3.89
CA ILE A 157 2.57 -10.92 -4.54
C ILE A 157 1.14 -10.93 -4.00
N GLU A 158 0.68 -9.74 -3.59
CA GLU A 158 -0.68 -9.49 -3.14
C GLU A 158 -1.37 -8.51 -4.08
N THR A 159 -2.61 -8.81 -4.49
CA THR A 159 -3.43 -7.93 -5.33
C THR A 159 -4.77 -7.64 -4.70
N PHE A 160 -5.30 -6.43 -4.91
CA PHE A 160 -6.70 -6.16 -4.59
C PHE A 160 -7.62 -6.86 -5.58
N VAL A 161 -8.69 -7.45 -5.06
CA VAL A 161 -9.69 -8.18 -5.87
C VAL A 161 -11.09 -7.60 -5.74
N HIS A 162 -11.37 -6.78 -4.72
CA HIS A 162 -12.71 -6.21 -4.51
C HIS A 162 -12.68 -4.88 -3.79
N GLY A 163 -13.61 -3.99 -4.14
CA GLY A 163 -13.95 -2.78 -3.41
C GLY A 163 -13.46 -1.49 -4.06
N ALA A 164 -13.38 -0.41 -3.30
CA ALA A 164 -13.17 0.94 -3.80
C ALA A 164 -11.84 1.11 -4.55
N MET A 165 -11.90 1.70 -5.75
CA MET A 165 -10.72 2.14 -6.49
C MET A 165 -10.43 3.62 -6.29
N CYS A 166 -9.15 3.97 -6.30
CA CYS A 166 -8.69 5.35 -6.42
C CYS A 166 -8.58 5.75 -7.89
N MET A 167 -8.83 7.02 -8.20
CA MET A 167 -8.58 7.57 -9.53
C MET A 167 -7.09 7.79 -9.79
N CYS A 168 -6.36 8.19 -8.74
CA CYS A 168 -4.92 8.36 -8.77
C CYS A 168 -4.22 7.02 -8.54
N TRP A 169 -3.08 6.81 -9.16
CA TRP A 169 -2.16 5.76 -8.78
C TRP A 169 -1.94 5.77 -7.26
N SER A 170 -2.09 4.60 -6.66
CA SER A 170 -1.99 4.43 -5.20
C SER A 170 -0.68 5.02 -4.65
N GLY A 171 -0.75 5.80 -3.58
CA GLY A 171 0.41 6.47 -2.98
C GLY A 171 0.83 7.80 -3.62
N GLN A 172 0.33 8.14 -4.82
CA GLN A 172 0.73 9.32 -5.58
C GLN A 172 -0.31 10.47 -5.56
N CYS A 173 -1.27 10.42 -4.62
CA CYS A 173 -2.33 11.42 -4.53
C CYS A 173 -2.05 12.45 -3.45
N TYR A 174 -1.95 13.72 -3.86
CA TYR A 174 -1.77 14.88 -2.98
C TYR A 174 -2.97 15.84 -3.02
N PHE A 175 -4.06 15.45 -3.69
CA PHE A 175 -5.19 16.34 -3.95
C PHE A 175 -5.86 16.81 -2.64
N SER A 176 -6.11 15.88 -1.73
CA SER A 176 -6.76 16.16 -0.46
C SER A 176 -5.89 16.99 0.49
N SER A 177 -4.58 16.79 0.51
CA SER A 177 -3.65 17.55 1.35
C SER A 177 -3.48 18.98 0.86
N VAL A 178 -3.26 19.17 -0.44
CA VAL A 178 -3.03 20.51 -1.00
C VAL A 178 -4.27 21.40 -0.88
N LEU A 179 -5.47 20.86 -1.12
CA LEU A 179 -6.71 21.64 -1.01
C LEU A 179 -7.16 21.86 0.43
N GLY A 180 -7.09 20.83 1.27
CA GLY A 180 -7.74 20.85 2.59
C GLY A 180 -6.84 20.55 3.79
N GLY A 181 -5.52 20.32 3.60
CA GLY A 181 -4.60 19.96 4.69
C GLY A 181 -4.74 18.51 5.17
N ARG A 182 -5.59 17.69 4.53
CA ARG A 182 -5.89 16.31 4.91
C ARG A 182 -5.15 15.33 3.99
N SER A 183 -3.98 14.84 4.44
CA SER A 183 -3.18 13.96 3.60
C SER A 183 -3.76 12.55 3.46
N GLY A 184 -3.93 12.10 2.21
CA GLY A 184 -4.25 10.71 1.90
C GLY A 184 -3.13 9.75 2.31
N ASN A 185 -1.87 10.18 2.20
CA ASN A 185 -0.68 9.43 2.61
C ASN A 185 -0.48 9.39 4.14
N ARG A 186 -1.29 10.16 4.88
CA ARG A 186 -1.36 10.13 6.35
C ARG A 186 -2.70 9.61 6.87
N GLY A 187 -3.49 8.98 6.00
CA GLY A 187 -4.74 8.32 6.38
C GLY A 187 -5.97 9.21 6.49
N LEU A 188 -5.92 10.46 6.01
CA LEU A 188 -6.97 11.48 6.20
C LEU A 188 -7.64 11.93 4.90
N CYS A 189 -7.57 11.12 3.84
CA CYS A 189 -8.14 11.44 2.53
C CYS A 189 -9.61 11.91 2.64
N ALA A 190 -9.90 13.12 2.12
CA ALA A 190 -11.26 13.67 2.04
C ALA A 190 -12.04 13.19 0.79
N GLN A 191 -11.47 12.31 -0.01
CA GLN A 191 -12.05 11.75 -1.24
C GLN A 191 -12.46 12.83 -2.28
N PRO A 192 -11.60 13.82 -2.61
CA PRO A 192 -11.96 14.86 -3.58
C PRO A 192 -12.31 14.28 -4.95
N CYS A 193 -11.78 13.11 -5.33
CA CYS A 193 -12.13 12.41 -6.58
C CYS A 193 -13.60 11.95 -6.65
N ARG A 194 -14.34 12.00 -5.54
CA ARG A 194 -15.76 11.62 -5.48
C ARG A 194 -16.70 12.83 -5.56
N LEU A 195 -16.14 14.02 -5.70
CA LEU A 195 -16.90 15.26 -5.83
C LEU A 195 -17.23 15.55 -7.29
N ASN A 196 -18.15 16.48 -7.46
CA ASN A 196 -18.59 16.99 -8.76
C ASN A 196 -17.58 18.03 -9.30
N TYR A 197 -17.28 17.97 -10.60
CA TYR A 197 -16.40 18.90 -11.30
C TYR A 197 -16.97 19.25 -12.67
N GLY A 198 -16.84 20.52 -13.07
CA GLY A 198 -16.98 20.94 -14.45
C GLY A 198 -15.75 20.55 -15.29
N TRP A 199 -15.96 20.33 -16.58
CA TRP A 199 -14.89 20.10 -17.55
C TRP A 199 -14.93 21.14 -18.63
N SER A 200 -13.96 22.06 -18.64
CA SER A 200 -13.94 23.23 -19.52
C SER A 200 -15.25 23.99 -19.40
N ASP A 201 -16.08 24.06 -20.44
CA ASP A 201 -17.37 24.77 -20.46
C ASP A 201 -18.59 23.84 -20.32
N ARG A 202 -18.38 22.54 -19.99
CA ARG A 202 -19.47 21.56 -19.81
C ARG A 202 -19.99 21.51 -18.39
N ALA A 203 -21.27 21.20 -18.26
CA ALA A 203 -21.94 21.04 -16.97
C ALA A 203 -21.24 20.02 -16.05
N ASP A 204 -21.47 20.20 -14.78
CA ASP A 204 -20.93 19.42 -13.67
C ASP A 204 -21.21 17.91 -13.83
N SER A 205 -20.21 17.11 -13.48
CA SER A 205 -20.26 15.65 -13.50
C SER A 205 -19.24 15.07 -12.53
N TYR A 206 -19.07 13.76 -12.50
CA TYR A 206 -18.11 13.05 -11.63
C TYR A 206 -16.95 12.44 -12.44
N PRO A 207 -16.09 13.27 -13.08
CA PRO A 207 -15.07 12.80 -14.01
C PRO A 207 -13.93 12.02 -13.36
N LEU A 208 -13.86 11.98 -12.02
CA LEU A 208 -12.84 11.32 -11.23
C LEU A 208 -13.39 10.17 -10.37
N SER A 209 -14.71 9.92 -10.40
CA SER A 209 -15.32 8.90 -9.57
C SER A 209 -15.40 7.56 -10.30
N LEU A 210 -14.53 6.61 -9.94
CA LEU A 210 -14.55 5.26 -10.49
C LEU A 210 -15.59 4.38 -9.77
N LYS A 211 -16.13 3.39 -10.48
CA LYS A 211 -16.85 2.25 -9.92
C LYS A 211 -15.98 1.48 -8.94
N ASP A 212 -16.58 0.61 -8.15
CA ASP A 212 -15.82 -0.32 -7.33
C ASP A 212 -15.27 -1.45 -8.21
N MET A 213 -14.10 -1.98 -7.83
CA MET A 213 -13.50 -3.12 -8.50
C MET A 213 -14.16 -4.42 -8.05
N SER A 214 -14.33 -5.38 -8.97
CA SER A 214 -14.58 -6.77 -8.64
C SER A 214 -13.85 -7.68 -9.62
N LEU A 215 -12.94 -8.50 -9.09
CA LEU A 215 -12.26 -9.57 -9.82
C LEU A 215 -12.80 -10.94 -9.40
N ALA A 216 -14.05 -11.01 -8.98
CA ALA A 216 -14.66 -12.25 -8.50
C ALA A 216 -14.71 -13.37 -9.57
N GLY A 217 -14.82 -13.01 -10.85
CA GLY A 217 -14.73 -13.92 -12.00
C GLY A 217 -13.30 -14.24 -12.46
N HIS A 218 -12.26 -13.74 -11.79
CA HIS A 218 -10.86 -13.90 -12.19
C HIS A 218 -9.98 -14.57 -11.13
N LEU A 219 -10.58 -15.14 -10.07
CA LEU A 219 -9.82 -15.69 -8.92
C LEU A 219 -8.92 -16.84 -9.35
N LYS A 220 -9.42 -17.75 -10.19
CA LYS A 220 -8.65 -18.87 -10.71
C LYS A 220 -7.48 -18.40 -11.57
N GLU A 221 -7.71 -17.40 -12.42
CA GLU A 221 -6.67 -16.80 -13.26
C GLU A 221 -5.56 -16.15 -12.41
N LEU A 222 -5.92 -15.43 -11.34
CA LEU A 222 -4.96 -14.83 -10.40
C LEU A 222 -4.15 -15.90 -9.66
N GLU A 223 -4.78 -17.00 -9.24
CA GLU A 223 -4.11 -18.13 -8.61
C GLU A 223 -3.12 -18.80 -9.57
N ASP A 224 -3.54 -19.04 -10.81
CA ASP A 224 -2.69 -19.64 -11.85
C ASP A 224 -1.50 -18.76 -12.25
N MET A 225 -1.61 -17.43 -12.13
CA MET A 225 -0.51 -16.48 -12.29
C MET A 225 0.50 -16.52 -11.15
N GLY A 226 0.17 -17.15 -10.00
CA GLY A 226 1.01 -17.19 -8.82
C GLY A 226 0.79 -16.02 -7.83
N VAL A 227 -0.35 -15.35 -7.88
CA VAL A 227 -0.74 -14.38 -6.84
C VAL A 227 -0.91 -15.12 -5.52
N ALA A 228 -0.13 -14.73 -4.51
CA ALA A 228 -0.13 -15.38 -3.21
C ALA A 228 -1.34 -14.96 -2.34
N CYS A 229 -1.82 -13.72 -2.49
CA CYS A 229 -2.86 -13.17 -1.65
C CYS A 229 -3.84 -12.29 -2.43
N ALA A 230 -5.14 -12.59 -2.27
CA ALA A 230 -6.27 -11.83 -2.77
C ALA A 230 -6.83 -10.92 -1.67
N LYS A 231 -6.76 -9.60 -1.86
CA LYS A 231 -7.13 -8.60 -0.85
C LYS A 231 -8.46 -7.93 -1.14
N ILE A 232 -9.35 -7.94 -0.16
CA ILE A 232 -10.61 -7.19 -0.19
C ILE A 232 -10.41 -5.80 0.43
N GLU A 233 -10.80 -4.72 -0.25
CA GLU A 233 -10.85 -3.38 0.32
C GLU A 233 -12.15 -3.16 1.09
N GLY A 234 -12.08 -2.52 2.27
CA GLY A 234 -13.31 -2.23 2.98
C GLY A 234 -13.19 -2.02 4.48
N ARG A 235 -12.05 -1.62 5.02
CA ARG A 235 -11.81 -1.47 6.47
C ARG A 235 -12.80 -0.52 7.20
N MET A 236 -13.39 0.44 6.46
CA MET A 236 -14.44 1.32 6.99
C MET A 236 -15.86 0.84 6.66
N LYS A 237 -16.00 -0.38 6.18
CA LYS A 237 -17.29 -0.98 5.85
C LYS A 237 -17.87 -1.69 7.09
N ARG A 238 -19.19 -1.91 7.03
CA ARG A 238 -19.92 -2.63 8.08
C ARG A 238 -19.52 -4.11 8.12
N PRO A 239 -19.66 -4.78 9.27
CA PRO A 239 -19.37 -6.21 9.39
C PRO A 239 -20.15 -7.08 8.41
N GLU A 240 -21.40 -6.72 8.10
CA GLU A 240 -22.23 -7.44 7.14
C GLU A 240 -21.64 -7.42 5.72
N TYR A 241 -21.10 -6.26 5.29
CA TYR A 241 -20.37 -6.16 4.01
C TYR A 241 -19.14 -7.07 4.04
N VAL A 242 -18.36 -7.03 5.11
CA VAL A 242 -17.17 -7.87 5.26
C VAL A 242 -17.53 -9.34 5.16
N TYR A 243 -18.61 -9.78 5.86
CA TYR A 243 -19.08 -11.14 5.78
C TYR A 243 -19.47 -11.55 4.36
N ILE A 244 -20.36 -10.78 3.72
CA ILE A 244 -20.92 -11.12 2.40
C ILE A 244 -19.81 -11.22 1.35
N VAL A 245 -18.93 -10.22 1.28
CA VAL A 245 -17.87 -10.21 0.29
C VAL A 245 -16.88 -11.35 0.55
N THR A 246 -16.43 -11.52 1.80
CA THR A 246 -15.48 -12.57 2.15
C THR A 246 -16.06 -13.95 1.89
N GLU A 247 -17.34 -14.20 2.23
CA GLU A 247 -18.01 -15.50 2.03
C GLU A 247 -18.08 -15.89 0.55
N VAL A 248 -18.45 -14.95 -0.33
CA VAL A 248 -18.50 -15.20 -1.77
C VAL A 248 -17.12 -15.55 -2.31
N TYR A 249 -16.09 -14.79 -1.95
CA TYR A 249 -14.72 -15.02 -2.41
C TYR A 249 -14.12 -16.30 -1.83
N ALA A 250 -14.30 -16.55 -0.52
CA ALA A 250 -13.81 -17.77 0.14
C ALA A 250 -14.44 -19.03 -0.45
N ARG A 251 -15.74 -19.00 -0.75
CA ARG A 251 -16.42 -20.10 -1.38
C ARG A 251 -15.95 -20.33 -2.79
N ALA A 252 -15.81 -19.27 -3.61
CA ALA A 252 -15.31 -19.37 -4.97
C ALA A 252 -13.89 -19.98 -5.02
N LEU A 253 -12.99 -19.54 -4.13
CA LEU A 253 -11.63 -20.09 -4.01
C LEU A 253 -11.63 -21.56 -3.59
N ARG A 254 -12.43 -21.93 -2.59
CA ARG A 254 -12.49 -23.30 -2.07
C ARG A 254 -13.07 -24.28 -3.10
N GLU A 255 -14.10 -23.86 -3.83
CA GLU A 255 -14.77 -24.67 -4.82
C GLU A 255 -14.08 -24.63 -6.20
N GLY A 256 -13.12 -23.75 -6.42
CA GLY A 256 -12.40 -23.57 -7.67
C GLY A 256 -13.30 -23.16 -8.84
N ARG A 257 -14.40 -22.45 -8.56
CA ARG A 257 -15.38 -22.01 -9.55
C ARG A 257 -15.72 -20.54 -9.42
N GLU A 258 -16.15 -19.94 -10.52
CA GLU A 258 -16.63 -18.56 -10.53
C GLU A 258 -17.91 -18.40 -9.67
N PRO A 259 -18.09 -17.22 -9.03
CA PRO A 259 -19.32 -16.89 -8.34
C PRO A 259 -20.54 -16.95 -9.27
N SER A 260 -21.65 -17.43 -8.73
CA SER A 260 -22.91 -17.44 -9.45
C SER A 260 -23.46 -16.03 -9.69
N ARG A 261 -24.42 -15.91 -10.60
CA ARG A 261 -25.13 -14.63 -10.81
C ARG A 261 -25.76 -14.11 -9.51
N ALA A 262 -26.35 -14.97 -8.70
CA ALA A 262 -26.91 -14.59 -7.40
C ALA A 262 -25.84 -14.07 -6.44
N ASP A 263 -24.61 -14.59 -6.49
CA ASP A 263 -23.50 -14.09 -5.69
C ASP A 263 -23.08 -12.69 -6.15
N LEU A 264 -23.00 -12.46 -7.46
CA LEU A 264 -22.68 -11.13 -8.02
C LEU A 264 -23.74 -10.09 -7.64
N GLU A 265 -25.03 -10.46 -7.69
CA GLU A 265 -26.15 -9.62 -7.24
C GLU A 265 -26.05 -9.30 -5.72
N ARG A 266 -25.65 -10.29 -4.88
CA ARG A 266 -25.38 -10.08 -3.45
C ARG A 266 -24.20 -9.11 -3.20
N LEU A 267 -23.11 -9.25 -3.95
CA LEU A 267 -21.96 -8.35 -3.87
C LEU A 267 -22.37 -6.92 -4.21
N GLU A 268 -23.14 -6.73 -5.30
CA GLU A 268 -23.60 -5.43 -5.74
C GLU A 268 -24.54 -4.78 -4.72
N ALA A 269 -25.48 -5.55 -4.18
CA ALA A 269 -26.41 -5.11 -3.15
C ALA A 269 -25.70 -4.76 -1.84
N ALA A 270 -24.65 -5.48 -1.46
CA ALA A 270 -23.89 -5.20 -0.25
C ALA A 270 -23.20 -3.81 -0.33
N PHE A 271 -22.59 -3.49 -1.44
CA PHE A 271 -22.08 -2.14 -1.74
C PHE A 271 -21.51 -2.05 -3.17
N SER A 272 -22.03 -1.11 -3.95
CA SER A 272 -21.42 -0.73 -5.23
C SER A 272 -21.62 0.76 -5.53
N ARG A 273 -20.88 1.27 -6.55
CA ARG A 273 -21.06 2.58 -7.17
C ARG A 273 -21.53 2.37 -8.61
N GLN A 274 -22.82 2.12 -8.79
CA GLN A 274 -23.40 1.79 -10.10
C GLN A 274 -22.74 0.56 -10.74
N GLY A 275 -22.59 -0.53 -9.95
CA GLY A 275 -21.94 -1.75 -10.37
C GLY A 275 -20.44 -1.78 -10.14
N PHE A 276 -19.80 -2.75 -10.78
CA PHE A 276 -18.37 -3.03 -10.65
C PHE A 276 -17.64 -2.81 -11.99
N THR A 277 -16.30 -2.80 -11.89
CA THR A 277 -15.42 -2.80 -13.05
C THR A 277 -14.19 -3.68 -12.77
N ASP A 278 -13.72 -4.38 -13.80
CA ASP A 278 -12.46 -5.11 -13.87
C ASP A 278 -11.53 -4.52 -14.95
N ALA A 279 -11.89 -3.34 -15.47
CA ALA A 279 -11.30 -2.76 -16.67
C ALA A 279 -9.79 -2.55 -16.60
N TYR A 280 -9.21 -2.20 -15.44
CA TYR A 280 -7.76 -2.14 -15.31
C TYR A 280 -7.13 -3.52 -15.47
N PHE A 281 -7.69 -4.54 -14.82
CA PHE A 281 -7.21 -5.91 -14.94
C PHE A 281 -7.27 -6.40 -16.39
N GLN A 282 -8.35 -6.10 -17.11
CA GLN A 282 -8.53 -6.44 -18.52
C GLN A 282 -7.70 -5.56 -19.49
N GLY A 283 -7.07 -4.47 -19.00
CA GLY A 283 -6.37 -3.50 -19.84
C GLY A 283 -7.29 -2.57 -20.65
N ASN A 284 -8.59 -2.55 -20.35
CA ASN A 284 -9.63 -1.79 -21.06
C ASN A 284 -9.98 -0.51 -20.29
N LYS A 285 -9.34 0.61 -20.63
CA LYS A 285 -9.53 1.89 -19.93
C LYS A 285 -10.52 2.76 -20.70
N GLY A 286 -11.64 3.11 -20.08
CA GLY A 286 -12.66 3.89 -20.76
C GLY A 286 -13.66 4.56 -19.80
N PRO A 287 -14.66 5.23 -20.39
CA PRO A 287 -15.70 5.94 -19.64
C PRO A 287 -16.64 5.01 -18.84
N GLU A 288 -16.72 3.73 -19.17
CA GLU A 288 -17.52 2.69 -18.48
C GLU A 288 -17.02 2.41 -17.06
N MET A 289 -15.77 2.79 -16.75
CA MET A 289 -15.19 2.65 -15.40
C MET A 289 -15.76 3.65 -14.39
N PHE A 290 -16.45 4.69 -14.83
CA PHE A 290 -16.94 5.74 -13.92
C PHE A 290 -18.33 5.40 -13.38
N GLY A 291 -18.52 5.73 -12.09
CA GLY A 291 -19.78 5.51 -11.40
C GLY A 291 -19.88 6.36 -10.14
N VAL A 292 -21.10 6.63 -9.74
CA VAL A 292 -21.46 7.42 -8.55
C VAL A 292 -22.27 6.54 -7.62
N ARG A 293 -22.15 6.73 -6.31
CA ARG A 293 -23.03 6.04 -5.38
C ARG A 293 -24.41 6.69 -5.43
N GLU A 294 -25.42 5.92 -5.77
CA GLU A 294 -26.80 6.30 -5.62
C GLU A 294 -27.25 6.10 -4.17
N GLU A 295 -28.05 7.02 -3.66
CA GLU A 295 -28.73 6.87 -2.38
C GLU A 295 -29.85 5.84 -2.53
N GLY A 296 -29.51 4.56 -2.34
CA GLY A 296 -30.45 3.44 -2.37
C GLY A 296 -30.93 3.04 -0.98
N LYS A 297 -32.01 2.26 -0.92
CA LYS A 297 -32.43 1.60 0.32
C LYS A 297 -31.40 0.55 0.73
N GLU A 298 -31.02 0.61 2.00
CA GLU A 298 -30.15 -0.39 2.60
C GLU A 298 -30.75 -1.81 2.43
N PRO A 299 -29.98 -2.83 2.03
CA PRO A 299 -30.45 -4.19 1.83
C PRO A 299 -30.64 -4.90 3.20
N ARG A 300 -31.68 -4.51 3.92
CA ARG A 300 -31.89 -4.90 5.33
C ARG A 300 -31.95 -6.41 5.54
N GLU A 301 -32.66 -7.14 4.67
CA GLU A 301 -32.78 -8.60 4.78
C GLU A 301 -31.43 -9.29 4.53
N LEU A 302 -30.69 -8.88 3.52
CA LEU A 302 -29.36 -9.41 3.24
C LEU A 302 -28.41 -9.18 4.42
N PHE A 303 -28.43 -7.97 5.01
CA PHE A 303 -27.59 -7.65 6.16
C PHE A 303 -28.03 -8.40 7.43
N ALA A 304 -29.33 -8.55 7.66
CA ALA A 304 -29.83 -9.34 8.78
C ALA A 304 -29.42 -10.83 8.65
N ALA A 305 -29.50 -11.39 7.46
CA ALA A 305 -29.04 -12.76 7.20
C ALA A 305 -27.53 -12.93 7.42
N ALA A 306 -26.73 -11.98 6.95
CA ALA A 306 -25.29 -11.99 7.18
C ALA A 306 -24.96 -11.89 8.67
N ARG A 307 -25.62 -10.98 9.42
CA ARG A 307 -25.46 -10.84 10.86
C ARG A 307 -25.79 -12.14 11.60
N ALA A 308 -26.96 -12.72 11.34
CA ALA A 308 -27.35 -13.99 11.93
C ALA A 308 -26.36 -15.12 11.61
N ALA A 309 -25.67 -15.08 10.47
CA ALA A 309 -24.69 -16.07 10.10
C ALA A 309 -23.41 -15.97 10.95
N TYR A 310 -22.80 -14.79 11.08
CA TYR A 310 -21.57 -14.67 11.87
C TYR A 310 -21.81 -14.62 13.39
N GLU A 311 -23.03 -14.31 13.87
CA GLU A 311 -23.39 -14.42 15.27
C GLU A 311 -23.54 -15.86 15.73
N ARG A 312 -23.88 -16.80 14.84
CA ARG A 312 -23.90 -18.24 15.14
C ARG A 312 -22.51 -18.83 15.45
N GLY A 313 -21.45 -18.13 15.06
CA GLY A 313 -20.07 -18.56 15.26
C GLY A 313 -19.47 -19.29 14.05
N THR A 314 -18.20 -19.66 14.20
CA THR A 314 -17.42 -20.32 13.15
C THR A 314 -17.80 -21.80 13.00
N ALA A 315 -17.75 -22.29 11.77
CA ALA A 315 -17.67 -23.72 11.53
C ALA A 315 -16.26 -24.23 11.93
N GLN A 316 -16.17 -25.49 12.36
CA GLN A 316 -14.87 -26.13 12.58
C GLN A 316 -14.03 -26.08 11.31
N ARG A 317 -12.84 -25.51 11.39
CA ARG A 317 -11.99 -25.29 10.21
C ARG A 317 -10.52 -25.64 10.41
N VAL A 318 -10.08 -25.76 11.67
CA VAL A 318 -8.68 -26.06 12.00
C VAL A 318 -8.46 -27.57 11.97
N PRO A 319 -7.70 -28.11 11.00
CA PRO A 319 -7.45 -29.55 10.91
C PRO A 319 -6.75 -30.07 12.16
N VAL A 320 -7.23 -31.19 12.73
CA VAL A 320 -6.57 -31.88 13.84
C VAL A 320 -6.56 -33.39 13.60
N THR A 321 -5.43 -34.01 13.93
CA THR A 321 -5.31 -35.46 14.07
C THR A 321 -5.21 -35.81 15.55
N LEU A 322 -5.99 -36.79 16.02
CA LEU A 322 -6.00 -37.24 17.39
C LEU A 322 -5.41 -38.65 17.50
N TYR A 323 -4.73 -38.90 18.60
CA TYR A 323 -4.09 -40.19 18.90
C TYR A 323 -4.49 -40.67 20.26
N ALA A 324 -4.60 -42.00 20.43
CA ALA A 324 -4.73 -42.61 21.74
C ALA A 324 -3.87 -43.85 21.86
N MET A 325 -3.35 -44.09 23.05
CA MET A 325 -2.66 -45.32 23.43
C MET A 325 -3.19 -45.84 24.75
N VAL A 326 -3.62 -47.09 24.74
CA VAL A 326 -4.18 -47.80 25.91
C VAL A 326 -3.44 -49.12 26.03
N ARG A 327 -2.56 -49.27 27.04
CA ARG A 327 -1.76 -50.44 27.29
C ARG A 327 -1.81 -50.84 28.77
N ALA A 328 -1.66 -52.13 29.04
CA ALA A 328 -1.67 -52.62 30.40
C ALA A 328 -0.52 -52.06 31.24
N GLY A 329 -0.85 -51.54 32.42
CA GLY A 329 0.15 -50.98 33.35
C GLY A 329 0.70 -49.61 32.99
N GLU A 330 0.34 -49.02 31.81
CA GLU A 330 0.73 -47.70 31.40
C GLU A 330 -0.44 -46.73 31.54
N PRO A 331 -0.21 -45.44 31.85
CA PRO A 331 -1.27 -44.43 31.79
C PRO A 331 -1.90 -44.34 30.39
N VAL A 332 -3.22 -44.19 30.32
CA VAL A 332 -3.92 -43.91 29.06
C VAL A 332 -3.43 -42.60 28.52
N GLN A 333 -2.92 -42.59 27.29
CA GLN A 333 -2.42 -41.37 26.64
C GLN A 333 -3.34 -40.94 25.52
N VAL A 334 -3.60 -39.64 25.43
CA VAL A 334 -4.29 -39.00 24.31
C VAL A 334 -3.42 -37.86 23.80
N GLY A 335 -3.27 -37.74 22.49
CA GLY A 335 -2.56 -36.67 21.83
C GLY A 335 -3.38 -36.00 20.76
N ALA A 336 -3.03 -34.75 20.47
CA ALA A 336 -3.59 -33.95 19.37
C ALA A 336 -2.46 -33.29 18.59
N GLN A 337 -2.57 -33.29 17.26
CA GLN A 337 -1.65 -32.60 16.36
C GLN A 337 -2.44 -31.73 15.37
N ASP A 338 -2.11 -30.44 15.24
CA ASP A 338 -2.69 -29.57 14.24
C ASP A 338 -1.96 -29.64 12.89
N GLY A 339 -2.51 -28.95 11.87
CA GLY A 339 -1.93 -28.88 10.54
C GLY A 339 -0.60 -28.09 10.46
N GLU A 340 -0.23 -27.37 11.51
CA GLU A 340 1.01 -26.60 11.62
C GLU A 340 2.11 -27.36 12.40
N GLY A 341 1.82 -28.60 12.82
CA GLY A 341 2.78 -29.48 13.45
C GLY A 341 2.90 -29.32 14.98
N ARG A 342 2.02 -28.53 15.64
CA ARG A 342 1.98 -28.49 17.12
C ARG A 342 1.43 -29.80 17.64
N VAL A 343 2.08 -30.36 18.64
CA VAL A 343 1.70 -31.63 19.25
C VAL A 343 1.51 -31.45 20.75
N VAL A 344 0.38 -31.92 21.25
CA VAL A 344 0.05 -31.92 22.70
C VAL A 344 -0.35 -33.33 23.12
N THR A 345 0.06 -33.73 24.30
CA THR A 345 -0.30 -35.01 24.89
C THR A 345 -0.78 -34.86 26.33
N ALA A 346 -1.75 -35.65 26.72
CA ALA A 346 -2.22 -35.76 28.10
C ALA A 346 -2.28 -37.24 28.50
N ALA A 347 -2.04 -37.49 29.79
CA ALA A 347 -2.07 -38.83 30.35
C ALA A 347 -3.10 -38.91 31.48
N GLY A 348 -3.83 -40.01 31.52
CA GLY A 348 -4.83 -40.33 32.57
C GLY A 348 -4.44 -41.57 33.37
N ASP A 349 -5.37 -42.11 34.15
CA ASP A 349 -5.15 -43.31 34.93
C ASP A 349 -4.86 -44.52 34.03
N PRO A 350 -4.09 -45.51 34.48
CA PRO A 350 -3.90 -46.77 33.78
C PRO A 350 -5.24 -47.53 33.58
N PRO A 351 -5.39 -48.21 32.42
CA PRO A 351 -6.60 -48.99 32.17
C PRO A 351 -6.67 -50.23 33.08
N GLU A 352 -7.89 -50.66 33.41
CA GLU A 352 -8.13 -51.89 34.17
C GLU A 352 -8.41 -53.05 33.24
N PRO A 353 -8.20 -54.31 33.67
CA PRO A 353 -8.73 -55.47 32.97
C PRO A 353 -10.26 -55.39 32.83
N ALA A 354 -10.77 -55.66 31.65
CA ALA A 354 -12.20 -55.56 31.37
C ALA A 354 -13.00 -56.63 32.12
N ARG A 355 -14.00 -56.21 32.89
CA ARG A 355 -14.88 -57.12 33.64
C ARG A 355 -16.11 -57.58 32.82
N THR A 356 -16.59 -56.71 31.93
CA THR A 356 -17.79 -56.96 31.12
C THR A 356 -17.56 -56.74 29.64
N ARG A 357 -17.04 -55.56 29.26
CA ARG A 357 -16.81 -55.19 27.87
C ARG A 357 -15.46 -54.54 27.75
N ALA A 358 -14.60 -55.12 26.93
CA ALA A 358 -13.30 -54.55 26.61
C ALA A 358 -13.47 -53.30 25.71
N LEU A 359 -12.58 -52.35 25.89
CA LEU A 359 -12.46 -51.16 25.05
C LEU A 359 -11.88 -51.58 23.68
N THR A 360 -12.48 -51.08 22.59
CA THR A 360 -11.97 -51.32 21.25
C THR A 360 -11.39 -50.03 20.66
N ALA A 361 -10.51 -50.16 19.67
CA ALA A 361 -9.94 -49.04 18.98
C ALA A 361 -11.02 -48.13 18.36
N GLU A 362 -12.03 -48.75 17.72
CA GLU A 362 -13.14 -48.02 17.08
C GLU A 362 -13.96 -47.23 18.10
N ALA A 363 -14.16 -47.80 19.33
CA ALA A 363 -14.88 -47.08 20.37
C ALA A 363 -14.09 -45.85 20.89
N VAL A 364 -12.77 -45.95 21.00
CA VAL A 364 -11.89 -44.83 21.36
C VAL A 364 -11.88 -43.79 20.23
N GLU A 365 -11.68 -44.22 19.02
CA GLU A 365 -11.66 -43.32 17.83
C GLU A 365 -12.98 -42.57 17.69
N GLY A 366 -14.12 -43.24 17.84
CA GLY A 366 -15.45 -42.65 17.81
C GLY A 366 -15.70 -41.62 18.94
N GLN A 367 -15.04 -41.77 20.10
CA GLN A 367 -15.11 -40.75 21.18
C GLN A 367 -14.19 -39.56 20.92
N LEU A 368 -12.97 -39.78 20.45
CA LEU A 368 -12.01 -38.73 20.20
C LEU A 368 -12.42 -37.86 19.01
N ALA A 369 -13.07 -38.43 17.99
CA ALA A 369 -13.57 -37.70 16.83
C ALA A 369 -14.61 -36.62 17.16
N LYS A 370 -15.19 -36.62 18.35
CA LYS A 370 -16.22 -35.65 18.77
C LYS A 370 -15.59 -34.30 19.18
N THR A 371 -15.19 -33.50 18.21
CA THR A 371 -14.58 -32.18 18.44
C THR A 371 -15.57 -31.01 18.41
N GLY A 372 -16.89 -31.28 18.43
CA GLY A 372 -17.94 -30.26 18.43
C GLY A 372 -17.77 -29.22 19.54
N GLY A 373 -18.08 -27.94 19.25
CA GLY A 373 -17.90 -26.82 20.16
C GLY A 373 -16.45 -26.30 20.28
N THR A 374 -15.55 -26.81 19.42
CA THR A 374 -14.16 -26.33 19.31
C THR A 374 -13.87 -25.88 17.86
N PRO A 375 -12.82 -25.14 17.58
CA PRO A 375 -12.45 -24.74 16.20
C PRO A 375 -11.92 -25.91 15.37
N TYR A 376 -11.69 -27.08 15.98
CA TYR A 376 -11.00 -28.21 15.38
C TYR A 376 -11.90 -29.10 14.54
N LEU A 377 -11.51 -29.29 13.27
CA LEU A 377 -12.06 -30.29 12.37
C LEU A 377 -11.22 -31.57 12.46
N CYS A 378 -11.76 -32.60 13.10
CA CYS A 378 -11.08 -33.88 13.21
C CYS A 378 -10.95 -34.53 11.82
N GLN A 379 -9.71 -34.59 11.29
CA GLN A 379 -9.41 -35.22 10.01
C GLN A 379 -9.10 -36.69 10.17
N ASN A 380 -8.44 -37.09 11.26
CA ASN A 380 -8.03 -38.45 11.50
C ASN A 380 -7.95 -38.75 13.00
N VAL A 381 -8.25 -39.98 13.36
CA VAL A 381 -8.02 -40.52 14.72
C VAL A 381 -7.31 -41.87 14.59
N ARG A 382 -6.31 -42.10 15.43
CA ARG A 382 -5.57 -43.37 15.50
C ARG A 382 -5.51 -43.82 16.94
N ALA A 383 -6.10 -44.97 17.24
CA ALA A 383 -6.07 -45.57 18.57
C ALA A 383 -5.34 -46.91 18.56
N LEU A 384 -4.37 -47.07 19.45
CA LEU A 384 -3.74 -48.34 19.77
C LEU A 384 -4.29 -48.79 21.12
N VAL A 385 -5.10 -49.87 21.09
CA VAL A 385 -5.75 -50.40 22.28
C VAL A 385 -5.35 -51.86 22.42
N GLU A 386 -4.68 -52.18 23.55
CA GLU A 386 -4.36 -53.58 23.89
C GLU A 386 -5.65 -54.34 24.25
N PRO A 387 -5.82 -55.57 23.72
CA PRO A 387 -7.04 -56.36 23.96
C PRO A 387 -7.26 -56.68 25.44
N GLY A 388 -8.53 -56.70 25.85
CA GLY A 388 -8.93 -57.11 27.21
C GLY A 388 -8.86 -56.01 28.26
N LEU A 389 -8.56 -54.75 27.87
CA LEU A 389 -8.52 -53.59 28.74
C LEU A 389 -9.83 -52.81 28.73
N SER A 390 -10.08 -52.07 29.79
CA SER A 390 -11.21 -51.15 29.97
C SER A 390 -10.73 -49.82 30.55
N ALA A 391 -11.27 -48.72 30.02
CA ALA A 391 -11.12 -47.39 30.59
C ALA A 391 -12.46 -46.65 30.49
N PRO A 392 -12.82 -45.77 31.45
CA PRO A 392 -14.04 -45.00 31.37
C PRO A 392 -14.06 -44.08 30.18
N LEU A 393 -15.11 -44.08 29.37
CA LEU A 393 -15.27 -43.14 28.25
C LEU A 393 -15.28 -41.69 28.69
N SER A 394 -15.70 -41.41 29.93
CA SER A 394 -15.59 -40.06 30.55
C SER A 394 -14.16 -39.61 30.73
N ALA A 395 -13.23 -40.51 31.08
CA ALA A 395 -11.80 -40.22 31.19
C ALA A 395 -11.20 -39.87 29.82
N LEU A 396 -11.49 -40.66 28.78
CA LEU A 396 -11.10 -40.37 27.40
C LEU A 396 -11.62 -39.02 26.94
N ASN A 397 -12.88 -38.68 27.22
CA ASN A 397 -13.45 -37.35 26.94
C ASN A 397 -12.79 -36.23 27.72
N GLY A 398 -12.36 -36.47 28.96
CA GLY A 398 -11.57 -35.54 29.76
C GLY A 398 -10.23 -35.27 29.13
N LEU A 399 -9.47 -36.31 28.76
CA LEU A 399 -8.19 -36.20 28.08
C LEU A 399 -8.30 -35.51 26.73
N ARG A 400 -9.32 -35.84 25.93
CA ARG A 400 -9.59 -35.13 24.65
C ARG A 400 -9.78 -33.63 24.88
N ARG A 401 -10.59 -33.21 25.85
CA ARG A 401 -10.79 -31.79 26.17
C ARG A 401 -9.48 -31.12 26.59
N GLN A 402 -8.73 -31.78 27.46
CA GLN A 402 -7.45 -31.27 27.93
C GLN A 402 -6.45 -31.02 26.78
N VAL A 403 -6.27 -31.99 25.87
CA VAL A 403 -5.33 -31.81 24.74
C VAL A 403 -5.81 -30.74 23.77
N LEU A 404 -7.11 -30.59 23.54
CA LEU A 404 -7.64 -29.54 22.66
C LEU A 404 -7.56 -28.15 23.31
N GLU A 405 -7.73 -28.04 24.62
CA GLU A 405 -7.54 -26.80 25.38
C GLU A 405 -6.07 -26.37 25.36
N GLU A 406 -5.16 -27.31 25.63
CA GLU A 406 -3.71 -27.03 25.58
C GLU A 406 -3.25 -26.68 24.17
N LEU A 407 -3.75 -27.37 23.14
CA LEU A 407 -3.49 -27.03 21.75
C LEU A 407 -3.99 -25.61 21.41
N SER A 408 -5.17 -25.23 21.92
CA SER A 408 -5.73 -23.89 21.77
C SER A 408 -4.86 -22.84 22.43
N ALA A 409 -4.34 -23.11 23.63
CA ALA A 409 -3.42 -22.23 24.34
C ALA A 409 -2.12 -22.03 23.54
N GLN A 410 -1.54 -23.10 22.99
CA GLN A 410 -0.35 -23.01 22.15
C GLN A 410 -0.58 -22.25 20.86
N ARG A 411 -1.73 -22.43 20.20
CA ARG A 411 -2.10 -21.70 18.97
C ARG A 411 -2.26 -20.22 19.22
N SER A 412 -2.86 -19.86 20.36
CA SER A 412 -3.13 -18.46 20.72
C SER A 412 -1.90 -17.73 21.31
N ALA A 413 -0.85 -18.46 21.66
CA ALA A 413 0.35 -17.88 22.23
C ALA A 413 1.11 -17.04 21.18
N PRO A 414 1.55 -15.82 21.53
CA PRO A 414 2.38 -15.02 20.65
C PRO A 414 3.69 -15.78 20.29
N PRO A 415 4.18 -15.64 19.05
CA PRO A 415 5.44 -16.24 18.65
C PRO A 415 6.62 -15.61 19.40
N GLN A 416 7.64 -16.42 19.71
CA GLN A 416 8.89 -15.92 20.30
C GLN A 416 9.71 -15.22 19.21
N ARG A 417 9.85 -13.90 19.32
CA ARG A 417 10.61 -13.06 18.39
C ARG A 417 11.63 -12.19 19.11
N ARG A 418 12.67 -11.77 18.42
CA ARG A 418 13.65 -10.83 18.94
C ARG A 418 13.06 -9.43 18.97
N HIS A 419 13.31 -8.71 20.05
CA HIS A 419 12.89 -7.33 20.21
C HIS A 419 14.10 -6.42 20.41
N GLY A 420 14.01 -5.20 19.89
CA GLY A 420 15.03 -4.18 20.06
C GLY A 420 14.44 -2.83 20.42
N VAL A 421 15.30 -1.83 20.48
CA VAL A 421 14.91 -0.46 20.83
C VAL A 421 15.24 0.46 19.68
N PHE A 422 14.30 1.32 19.31
CA PHE A 422 14.53 2.33 18.28
C PHE A 422 15.58 3.34 18.72
N LYS A 423 16.65 3.46 17.93
CA LYS A 423 17.72 4.46 18.10
C LYS A 423 17.80 5.31 16.84
N PRO A 424 17.52 6.61 16.89
CA PRO A 424 17.59 7.49 15.73
C PRO A 424 18.95 7.50 15.01
N GLY A 425 20.03 7.18 15.75
CA GLY A 425 21.41 7.21 15.29
C GLY A 425 21.96 8.63 15.15
N ALA A 426 23.20 8.75 14.66
CA ALA A 426 23.88 10.03 14.49
C ALA A 426 23.10 10.99 13.59
N ARG A 427 23.13 12.28 13.95
CA ARG A 427 22.66 13.37 13.11
C ARG A 427 23.77 13.78 12.13
N TYR A 428 23.36 14.12 10.90
CA TYR A 428 24.24 14.75 9.92
C TYR A 428 24.18 16.27 10.09
N GLU A 429 25.30 16.95 9.89
CA GLU A 429 25.31 18.40 9.87
C GLU A 429 24.61 18.93 8.62
N ASN A 430 23.71 19.89 8.79
CA ASN A 430 23.06 20.55 7.70
C ASN A 430 24.04 21.52 7.00
N ARG A 431 23.92 21.66 5.68
CA ARG A 431 24.70 22.64 4.91
C ARG A 431 24.48 24.07 5.42
N ARG A 432 25.55 24.83 5.45
CA ARG A 432 25.52 26.25 5.86
C ARG A 432 25.49 27.20 4.65
N THR A 433 25.77 26.67 3.44
CA THR A 433 25.74 27.44 2.20
C THR A 433 24.29 27.65 1.74
N PRO A 434 23.99 28.80 1.08
CA PRO A 434 22.69 28.97 0.42
C PRO A 434 22.41 27.88 -0.58
N PRO A 435 21.12 27.51 -0.77
CA PRO A 435 20.75 26.48 -1.74
C PRO A 435 21.03 26.92 -3.17
N GLN A 436 21.41 25.96 -4.01
CA GLN A 436 21.54 26.16 -5.45
C GLN A 436 20.15 26.28 -6.09
N LEU A 437 20.08 26.80 -7.31
CA LEU A 437 18.85 26.90 -8.08
C LEU A 437 18.84 25.82 -9.19
N ASN A 438 17.92 24.87 -9.07
CA ASN A 438 17.65 23.87 -10.08
C ASN A 438 16.35 24.19 -10.82
N LEU A 439 16.27 23.81 -12.08
CA LEU A 439 15.06 23.93 -12.89
C LEU A 439 14.56 22.55 -13.31
N SER A 440 13.25 22.35 -13.30
CA SER A 440 12.60 21.21 -13.93
C SER A 440 11.68 21.74 -15.01
N LEU A 441 11.96 21.42 -16.24
CA LEU A 441 11.20 21.82 -17.42
C LEU A 441 10.29 20.65 -17.86
N ARG A 442 9.12 20.96 -18.39
CA ARG A 442 8.20 19.97 -18.93
C ARG A 442 8.48 19.65 -20.39
N SER A 443 9.04 20.59 -21.14
CA SER A 443 9.33 20.43 -22.56
C SER A 443 10.64 21.12 -22.93
N ALA A 444 11.34 20.58 -23.91
CA ALA A 444 12.53 21.17 -24.52
C ALA A 444 12.29 22.58 -25.08
N ARG A 445 11.05 22.92 -25.44
CA ARG A 445 10.67 24.28 -25.88
C ARG A 445 10.89 25.35 -24.83
N GLN A 446 10.91 25.00 -23.55
CA GLN A 446 11.19 25.91 -22.43
C GLN A 446 12.68 26.17 -22.24
N LEU A 447 13.55 25.32 -22.81
CA LEU A 447 15.01 25.44 -22.70
C LEU A 447 15.56 26.33 -23.79
N THR A 448 15.57 27.62 -23.53
CA THR A 448 16.09 28.66 -24.46
C THR A 448 17.50 29.08 -24.13
N PRO A 449 18.21 29.74 -25.07
CA PRO A 449 19.53 30.34 -24.81
C PRO A 449 19.52 31.37 -23.66
N GLU A 450 18.44 32.16 -23.55
CA GLU A 450 18.28 33.15 -22.48
C GLU A 450 18.16 32.46 -21.11
N LEU A 451 17.41 31.35 -21.02
CA LEU A 451 17.31 30.58 -19.80
C LEU A 451 18.64 29.95 -19.40
N THR A 452 19.38 29.42 -20.38
CA THR A 452 20.71 28.83 -20.18
C THR A 452 21.74 29.89 -19.75
N ALA A 453 21.64 31.10 -20.27
CA ALA A 453 22.51 32.24 -19.92
C ALA A 453 22.42 32.64 -18.44
N LEU A 454 21.32 32.32 -17.75
CA LEU A 454 21.13 32.56 -16.31
C LEU A 454 21.94 31.58 -15.43
N LYS A 455 22.57 30.54 -16.03
CA LYS A 455 23.45 29.59 -15.34
C LYS A 455 22.79 28.92 -14.11
N PRO A 456 21.61 28.33 -14.24
CA PRO A 456 21.08 27.50 -13.16
C PRO A 456 22.05 26.32 -12.87
N ALA A 457 22.05 25.84 -11.63
CA ALA A 457 22.98 24.80 -11.21
C ALA A 457 22.73 23.44 -11.88
N LEU A 458 21.47 23.14 -12.20
CA LEU A 458 21.07 21.93 -12.90
C LEU A 458 19.71 22.13 -13.57
N ILE A 459 19.54 21.66 -14.80
CA ILE A 459 18.27 21.63 -15.51
C ILE A 459 17.84 20.19 -15.73
N TYR A 460 16.63 19.83 -15.28
CA TYR A 460 16.01 18.55 -15.58
C TYR A 460 15.05 18.67 -16.76
N LEU A 461 15.19 17.75 -17.72
CA LEU A 461 14.25 17.53 -18.82
C LEU A 461 13.60 16.15 -18.70
N PRO A 462 12.33 15.94 -19.11
CA PRO A 462 11.78 14.58 -19.24
C PRO A 462 12.66 13.72 -20.15
N ALA A 463 12.83 12.44 -19.82
CA ALA A 463 13.70 11.53 -20.58
C ALA A 463 13.39 11.50 -22.07
N HIS A 464 12.09 11.48 -22.45
CA HIS A 464 11.65 11.50 -23.85
C HIS A 464 11.98 12.84 -24.57
N GLU A 465 11.93 13.96 -23.87
CA GLU A 465 12.29 15.27 -24.43
C GLU A 465 13.82 15.39 -24.63
N ALA A 466 14.59 14.92 -23.64
CA ALA A 466 16.05 14.90 -23.74
C ALA A 466 16.52 13.98 -24.87
N ALA A 467 15.89 12.84 -25.05
CA ALA A 467 16.20 11.89 -26.13
C ALA A 467 15.79 12.42 -27.51
N ALA A 468 14.68 13.17 -27.59
CA ALA A 468 14.23 13.79 -28.85
C ALA A 468 15.07 15.00 -29.28
N HIS A 469 15.81 15.64 -28.35
CA HIS A 469 16.58 16.87 -28.58
C HIS A 469 18.03 16.74 -28.07
N PRO A 470 18.83 15.71 -28.50
CA PRO A 470 20.18 15.47 -27.98
C PRO A 470 21.14 16.64 -28.23
N ASP A 471 21.03 17.31 -29.37
CA ASP A 471 21.86 18.51 -29.71
C ASP A 471 21.59 19.67 -28.76
N LEU A 472 20.34 19.87 -28.31
CA LEU A 472 19.99 20.89 -27.35
C LEU A 472 20.61 20.58 -25.99
N VAL A 473 20.54 19.32 -25.55
CA VAL A 473 21.18 18.84 -24.32
C VAL A 473 22.69 19.09 -24.38
N ALA A 474 23.37 18.62 -25.43
CA ALA A 474 24.81 18.77 -25.59
C ALA A 474 25.24 20.24 -25.63
N ARG A 475 24.52 21.12 -26.34
CA ARG A 475 24.78 22.56 -26.37
C ARG A 475 24.63 23.22 -25.01
N THR A 476 23.60 22.87 -24.25
CA THR A 476 23.36 23.39 -22.90
C THR A 476 24.53 23.03 -21.97
N ILE A 477 24.99 21.79 -22.03
CA ILE A 477 26.13 21.30 -21.25
C ILE A 477 27.41 22.01 -21.69
N ALA A 478 27.66 22.18 -22.98
CA ALA A 478 28.79 22.90 -23.50
C ALA A 478 28.83 24.38 -23.06
N GLN A 479 27.69 24.97 -22.80
CA GLN A 479 27.56 26.31 -22.20
C GLN A 479 27.79 26.30 -20.69
N GLY A 480 28.14 25.17 -20.07
CA GLY A 480 28.44 25.02 -18.64
C GLY A 480 27.23 24.90 -17.73
N VAL A 481 26.08 24.49 -18.25
CA VAL A 481 24.90 24.21 -17.45
C VAL A 481 24.63 22.68 -17.48
N PRO A 482 24.74 21.97 -16.36
CA PRO A 482 24.44 20.53 -16.29
C PRO A 482 22.99 20.24 -16.67
N VAL A 483 22.78 19.12 -17.36
CA VAL A 483 21.45 18.61 -17.70
C VAL A 483 21.26 17.23 -17.10
N GLY A 484 20.16 17.05 -16.41
CA GLY A 484 19.66 15.76 -15.92
C GLY A 484 18.34 15.37 -16.61
N VAL A 485 17.92 14.14 -16.42
CA VAL A 485 16.65 13.63 -16.93
C VAL A 485 15.66 13.39 -15.82
N THR A 486 14.39 13.75 -16.04
CA THR A 486 13.29 13.35 -15.16
C THR A 486 12.66 12.06 -15.70
N LEU A 487 12.62 11.02 -14.88
CA LEU A 487 11.97 9.78 -15.20
C LEU A 487 10.46 9.88 -14.92
N PRO A 488 9.62 9.13 -15.66
CA PRO A 488 8.19 9.07 -15.36
C PRO A 488 7.96 8.49 -13.95
N ARG A 489 6.99 9.01 -13.20
CA ARG A 489 6.62 8.44 -11.89
C ARG A 489 6.00 7.04 -11.99
N ILE A 490 5.40 6.75 -13.12
CA ILE A 490 4.81 5.46 -13.45
C ILE A 490 5.41 4.95 -14.76
N CYS A 491 6.01 3.75 -14.68
CA CYS A 491 6.58 3.04 -15.83
C CYS A 491 6.44 1.54 -15.58
N THR A 492 5.54 0.91 -16.28
CA THR A 492 5.33 -0.54 -16.21
C THR A 492 6.46 -1.29 -16.91
N ASP A 493 6.61 -2.60 -16.64
CA ASP A 493 7.63 -3.43 -17.31
C ASP A 493 7.50 -3.42 -18.84
N ARG A 494 6.29 -3.23 -19.36
CA ARG A 494 6.02 -3.08 -20.80
C ARG A 494 6.59 -1.78 -21.38
N GLU A 495 6.60 -0.70 -20.59
CA GLU A 495 7.07 0.63 -21.01
C GLU A 495 8.57 0.79 -20.79
N LEU A 496 9.17 -0.05 -19.94
CA LEU A 496 10.56 0.04 -19.52
C LEU A 496 11.58 0.00 -20.69
N PRO A 497 11.45 -0.85 -21.70
CA PRO A 497 12.41 -0.86 -22.84
C PRO A 497 12.49 0.49 -23.54
N GLN A 498 11.37 1.15 -23.80
CA GLN A 498 11.34 2.48 -24.42
C GLN A 498 12.00 3.53 -23.51
N LEU A 499 11.77 3.46 -22.21
CA LEU A 499 12.44 4.36 -21.25
C LEU A 499 13.96 4.15 -21.26
N VAL A 500 14.42 2.92 -21.30
CA VAL A 500 15.86 2.59 -21.38
C VAL A 500 16.49 3.17 -22.65
N GLU A 501 15.85 3.07 -23.82
CA GLU A 501 16.30 3.72 -25.07
C GLU A 501 16.42 5.24 -24.91
N GLN A 502 15.40 5.88 -24.34
CA GLN A 502 15.40 7.33 -24.08
C GLN A 502 16.51 7.74 -23.13
N LEU A 503 16.71 7.01 -22.04
CA LEU A 503 17.79 7.28 -21.08
C LEU A 503 19.17 7.09 -21.70
N THR A 504 19.33 6.06 -22.52
CA THR A 504 20.60 5.79 -23.23
C THR A 504 20.94 6.94 -24.18
N ALA A 505 19.96 7.42 -24.96
CA ALA A 505 20.14 8.57 -25.86
C ALA A 505 20.47 9.85 -25.09
N ALA A 506 19.76 10.13 -24.00
CA ALA A 506 20.04 11.29 -23.16
C ALA A 506 21.43 11.22 -22.51
N ARG A 507 21.84 10.02 -22.07
CA ARG A 507 23.19 9.80 -21.50
C ARG A 507 24.28 10.03 -22.53
N ALA A 508 24.09 9.56 -23.77
CA ALA A 508 25.01 9.81 -24.88
C ALA A 508 25.12 11.30 -25.23
N ALA A 509 24.05 12.08 -25.07
CA ALA A 509 24.06 13.54 -25.21
C ALA A 509 24.75 14.28 -24.04
N GLY A 510 25.18 13.57 -22.98
CA GLY A 510 25.91 14.10 -21.85
C GLY A 510 25.10 14.31 -20.57
N ALA A 511 23.80 13.99 -20.54
CA ALA A 511 23.01 14.06 -19.30
C ALA A 511 23.62 13.14 -18.23
N ALA A 512 23.86 13.67 -17.02
CA ALA A 512 24.55 12.95 -15.96
C ALA A 512 23.66 12.53 -14.78
N ASP A 513 22.58 13.24 -14.54
CA ASP A 513 21.70 13.07 -13.39
C ASP A 513 20.35 12.52 -13.79
N ALA A 514 19.78 11.63 -12.99
CA ALA A 514 18.42 11.10 -13.15
C ALA A 514 17.56 11.46 -11.94
N LEU A 515 16.52 12.25 -12.15
CA LEU A 515 15.52 12.58 -11.16
C LEU A 515 14.43 11.50 -11.16
N VAL A 516 14.43 10.64 -10.15
CA VAL A 516 13.65 9.41 -10.07
C VAL A 516 12.50 9.59 -9.09
N GLY A 517 11.28 9.50 -9.57
CA GLY A 517 10.07 9.66 -8.77
C GLY A 517 9.41 8.34 -8.33
N ASN A 518 10.03 7.19 -8.60
CA ASN A 518 9.54 5.88 -8.17
C ASN A 518 10.69 4.92 -7.88
N LEU A 519 10.55 4.16 -6.80
CA LEU A 519 11.57 3.22 -6.33
C LEU A 519 11.93 2.15 -7.37
N GLY A 520 10.95 1.70 -8.16
CA GLY A 520 11.14 0.67 -9.20
C GLY A 520 11.91 1.12 -10.44
N LEU A 521 12.43 2.37 -10.46
CA LEU A 521 13.26 2.89 -11.56
C LEU A 521 14.69 3.23 -11.12
N LEU A 522 15.01 3.04 -9.85
CA LEU A 522 16.35 3.36 -9.32
C LEU A 522 17.42 2.48 -10.00
N GLU A 523 17.18 1.18 -10.12
CA GLU A 523 18.13 0.25 -10.71
C GLU A 523 18.35 0.51 -12.20
N THR A 524 17.28 0.78 -12.94
CA THR A 524 17.36 1.15 -14.35
C THR A 524 18.26 2.38 -14.58
N ALA A 525 18.06 3.44 -13.79
CA ALA A 525 18.90 4.64 -13.90
C ALA A 525 20.35 4.38 -13.46
N ARG A 526 20.56 3.60 -12.42
CA ARG A 526 21.88 3.19 -11.92
C ARG A 526 22.67 2.41 -12.97
N ALA A 527 22.03 1.39 -13.57
CA ALA A 527 22.66 0.55 -14.57
C ALA A 527 23.14 1.32 -15.80
N LEU A 528 22.49 2.44 -16.13
CA LEU A 528 22.88 3.34 -17.21
C LEU A 528 23.90 4.41 -16.78
N GLY A 529 24.43 4.35 -15.56
CA GLY A 529 25.48 5.23 -15.05
C GLY A 529 25.04 6.65 -14.69
N PHE A 530 23.75 6.85 -14.37
CA PHE A 530 23.26 8.13 -13.88
C PHE A 530 23.53 8.33 -12.39
N THR A 531 23.80 9.58 -12.01
CA THR A 531 23.70 10.03 -10.62
C THR A 531 22.24 10.02 -10.19
N LEU A 532 21.91 9.26 -9.15
CA LEU A 532 20.52 9.10 -8.69
C LEU A 532 20.07 10.27 -7.81
N ARG A 533 18.98 10.92 -8.18
CA ARG A 533 18.33 11.96 -7.41
C ARG A 533 16.85 11.60 -7.21
N GLY A 534 16.41 11.55 -5.95
CA GLY A 534 15.03 11.22 -5.61
C GLY A 534 14.11 12.41 -5.82
N ASP A 535 13.03 12.20 -6.57
CA ASP A 535 11.96 13.20 -6.71
C ASP A 535 10.87 12.99 -5.65
N PHE A 536 9.96 13.95 -5.50
CA PHE A 536 8.86 13.96 -4.52
C PHE A 536 7.95 12.71 -4.54
N GLY A 537 7.93 11.96 -5.63
CA GLY A 537 7.21 10.68 -5.74
C GLY A 537 7.82 9.56 -4.88
N ILE A 538 9.08 9.70 -4.46
CA ILE A 538 9.68 8.92 -3.37
C ILE A 538 9.44 9.71 -2.08
N PRO A 539 8.50 9.31 -1.21
CA PRO A 539 8.06 10.15 -0.10
C PRO A 539 9.11 10.20 1.02
N VAL A 540 9.92 11.26 1.04
CA VAL A 540 10.85 11.55 2.14
C VAL A 540 10.16 12.45 3.16
N PHE A 541 9.80 11.89 4.31
CA PHE A 541 9.02 12.57 5.34
C PHE A 541 9.73 12.64 6.71
N ASN A 542 10.81 11.90 6.88
CA ASN A 542 11.60 11.83 8.11
C ASN A 542 13.09 11.54 7.84
N THR A 543 13.90 11.74 8.87
CA THR A 543 15.33 11.48 8.85
C THR A 543 15.71 10.03 8.53
N GLN A 544 14.91 9.06 8.97
CA GLN A 544 15.21 7.65 8.70
C GLN A 544 14.98 7.30 7.23
N ALA A 545 13.98 7.93 6.58
CA ALA A 545 13.76 7.80 5.14
C ALA A 545 14.95 8.37 4.34
N GLU A 546 15.52 9.52 4.74
CA GLU A 546 16.74 10.05 4.11
C GLU A 546 17.94 9.10 4.27
N LYS A 547 18.11 8.50 5.47
CA LYS A 547 19.17 7.51 5.70
C LYS A 547 19.00 6.27 4.83
N GLU A 548 17.76 5.86 4.59
CA GLU A 548 17.48 4.75 3.71
C GLU A 548 17.72 5.12 2.24
N CYS A 549 17.35 6.32 1.81
CA CYS A 549 17.69 6.84 0.48
C CYS A 549 19.22 6.87 0.25
N LYS A 550 19.99 7.25 1.27
CA LYS A 550 21.47 7.17 1.22
C LYS A 550 21.95 5.74 1.01
N ARG A 551 21.38 4.78 1.75
CA ARG A 551 21.72 3.35 1.59
C ARG A 551 21.40 2.85 0.18
N LEU A 552 20.31 3.33 -0.42
CA LEU A 552 19.92 3.05 -1.80
C LEU A 552 20.78 3.77 -2.85
N GLY A 553 21.76 4.57 -2.45
CA GLY A 553 22.70 5.23 -3.36
C GLY A 553 22.20 6.54 -3.95
N LEU A 554 21.10 7.12 -3.46
CA LEU A 554 20.68 8.44 -3.89
C LEU A 554 21.65 9.51 -3.38
N GLN A 555 22.02 10.44 -4.25
CA GLN A 555 22.88 11.57 -3.90
C GLN A 555 22.07 12.75 -3.35
N SER A 556 20.83 12.90 -3.82
CA SER A 556 19.90 13.90 -3.28
C SER A 556 18.46 13.37 -3.28
N VAL A 557 17.62 14.03 -2.49
CA VAL A 557 16.17 13.76 -2.43
C VAL A 557 15.39 15.08 -2.42
N THR A 558 14.22 15.09 -3.02
CA THR A 558 13.27 16.18 -2.88
C THR A 558 12.42 15.91 -1.63
N ALA A 559 12.51 16.81 -0.64
CA ALA A 559 11.66 16.72 0.55
C ALA A 559 10.17 16.79 0.15
N SER A 560 9.34 16.03 0.83
CA SER A 560 7.91 16.06 0.57
C SER A 560 7.35 17.47 0.74
N PHE A 561 6.61 17.96 -0.23
CA PHE A 561 5.95 19.25 -0.15
C PHE A 561 4.72 19.25 0.79
N GLU A 562 4.41 18.11 1.42
CA GLU A 562 3.49 18.00 2.54
C GLU A 562 4.14 18.37 3.89
N LEU A 563 5.47 18.53 3.96
CA LEU A 563 6.19 18.99 5.15
C LEU A 563 6.20 20.51 5.27
N LYS A 564 6.13 21.01 6.51
CA LYS A 564 6.43 22.44 6.80
C LYS A 564 7.93 22.73 6.67
N LEU A 565 8.28 23.99 6.37
CA LEU A 565 9.69 24.43 6.38
C LEU A 565 10.40 24.12 7.71
N ALA A 566 9.68 24.23 8.84
CA ALA A 566 10.23 23.89 10.15
C ALA A 566 10.58 22.40 10.26
N GLN A 567 9.73 21.51 9.73
CA GLN A 567 10.01 20.06 9.71
C GLN A 567 11.21 19.77 8.77
N ILE A 568 11.25 20.40 7.59
CA ILE A 568 12.38 20.24 6.65
C ILE A 568 13.69 20.77 7.27
N ARG A 569 13.65 21.86 8.03
CA ARG A 569 14.80 22.37 8.80
C ARG A 569 15.28 21.32 9.81
N ASP A 570 14.36 20.69 10.52
CA ASP A 570 14.64 19.76 11.61
C ASP A 570 15.10 18.37 11.13
N LEU A 571 14.88 18.02 9.85
CA LEU A 571 15.44 16.80 9.24
C LEU A 571 16.97 16.79 9.37
N SER A 572 17.52 15.64 9.76
CA SER A 572 18.96 15.39 9.67
C SER A 572 19.29 14.86 8.28
N LYS A 573 19.76 15.73 7.41
CA LYS A 573 19.92 15.50 5.99
C LYS A 573 21.07 14.53 5.70
N ALA A 574 20.74 13.27 5.53
CA ALA A 574 21.71 12.21 5.27
C ALA A 574 22.24 12.25 3.82
N VAL A 575 21.48 12.86 2.92
CA VAL A 575 21.79 13.14 1.52
C VAL A 575 21.45 14.60 1.22
N ASP A 576 21.87 15.11 0.09
CA ASP A 576 21.49 16.43 -0.37
C ASP A 576 19.97 16.57 -0.47
N THR A 577 19.41 17.59 0.17
CA THR A 577 17.96 17.77 0.23
C THR A 577 17.53 18.97 -0.61
N GLU A 578 16.59 18.75 -1.52
CA GLU A 578 16.01 19.75 -2.41
C GLU A 578 14.60 20.13 -1.97
N LEU A 579 14.19 21.37 -2.21
CA LEU A 579 12.85 21.91 -1.96
C LEU A 579 12.23 22.40 -3.27
N ILE A 580 10.98 22.04 -3.56
CA ILE A 580 10.22 22.67 -4.65
C ILE A 580 9.77 24.05 -4.18
N ALA A 581 10.25 25.13 -4.85
CA ALA A 581 9.99 26.50 -4.45
C ALA A 581 9.02 27.25 -5.37
N TYR A 582 8.79 26.74 -6.58
CA TYR A 582 7.90 27.31 -7.59
C TYR A 582 7.21 26.25 -8.42
N GLY A 583 6.01 26.58 -8.90
CA GLY A 583 5.29 25.86 -9.94
C GLY A 583 3.95 25.29 -9.50
N ARG A 584 3.24 24.67 -10.42
CA ARG A 584 2.00 23.98 -10.14
C ARG A 584 2.28 22.58 -9.61
N LEU A 585 2.05 22.38 -8.30
CA LEU A 585 2.26 21.06 -7.69
C LEU A 585 1.35 20.02 -8.33
N PRO A 586 1.84 18.81 -8.69
CA PRO A 586 1.02 17.71 -9.14
C PRO A 586 0.12 17.20 -8.01
N LEU A 587 -1.17 17.11 -8.25
CA LEU A 587 -2.18 16.66 -7.28
C LEU A 587 -2.51 15.18 -7.45
N MET A 588 -2.56 14.71 -8.70
CA MET A 588 -2.85 13.32 -9.08
C MET A 588 -2.08 12.94 -10.34
N ILE A 589 -1.78 11.64 -10.45
CA ILE A 589 -1.47 10.98 -11.71
C ILE A 589 -2.48 9.85 -11.93
N THR A 590 -3.14 9.81 -13.09
CA THR A 590 -4.23 8.86 -13.35
C THR A 590 -3.86 7.89 -14.45
N GLU A 591 -4.20 6.63 -14.30
CA GLU A 591 -4.02 5.63 -15.34
C GLU A 591 -5.06 5.76 -16.45
N ASN A 592 -6.29 6.10 -16.10
CA ASN A 592 -7.35 6.37 -17.04
C ASN A 592 -7.24 7.79 -17.60
N CYS A 593 -7.28 7.95 -18.92
CA CYS A 593 -7.15 9.25 -19.59
C CYS A 593 -8.46 10.07 -19.48
N ILE A 594 -8.51 11.01 -18.55
CA ILE A 594 -9.64 11.91 -18.33
C ILE A 594 -9.93 12.73 -19.59
N ILE A 595 -8.87 13.23 -20.23
CA ILE A 595 -8.98 14.07 -21.46
C ILE A 595 -9.71 13.32 -22.56
N LYS A 596 -9.28 12.09 -22.87
CA LYS A 596 -9.90 11.25 -23.89
C LYS A 596 -11.37 10.94 -23.55
N ASN A 597 -11.63 10.59 -22.30
CA ASN A 597 -12.98 10.24 -21.85
C ASN A 597 -13.95 11.41 -21.92
N ARG A 598 -13.48 12.63 -21.69
CA ARG A 598 -14.30 13.84 -21.69
C ARG A 598 -14.43 14.47 -23.09
N ALA A 599 -13.39 14.44 -23.88
CA ALA A 599 -13.39 14.97 -25.24
C ALA A 599 -13.89 13.96 -26.28
N GLY A 600 -14.03 12.65 -25.93
CA GLY A 600 -14.34 11.56 -26.86
C GLY A 600 -13.18 11.18 -27.78
N ARG A 601 -12.06 11.91 -27.72
CA ARG A 601 -10.85 11.72 -28.53
C ARG A 601 -9.61 12.22 -27.78
N CYS A 602 -8.42 11.87 -28.26
CA CYS A 602 -7.19 12.50 -27.77
C CYS A 602 -7.21 14.01 -28.05
N ALA A 603 -7.08 14.82 -27.01
CA ALA A 603 -7.10 16.28 -27.07
C ALA A 603 -6.05 16.88 -26.09
N CYS A 604 -4.90 16.22 -25.98
CA CYS A 604 -3.84 16.60 -25.05
C CYS A 604 -3.19 17.94 -25.36
N ASP A 605 -3.23 18.37 -26.63
CA ASP A 605 -2.70 19.67 -27.09
C ASP A 605 -3.61 20.85 -26.70
N ASN A 606 -4.84 20.57 -26.27
CA ASN A 606 -5.78 21.60 -25.83
C ASN A 606 -5.54 21.97 -24.36
N VAL A 607 -6.05 23.14 -23.98
CA VAL A 607 -6.14 23.55 -22.58
C VAL A 607 -7.28 22.76 -21.94
N ASN A 608 -6.92 21.78 -21.12
CA ASN A 608 -7.88 20.92 -20.40
C ASN A 608 -7.94 21.34 -18.93
N ILE A 609 -9.12 21.64 -18.44
CA ILE A 609 -9.30 22.18 -17.07
C ILE A 609 -10.46 21.46 -16.38
N LEU A 610 -10.21 20.98 -15.17
CA LEU A 610 -11.23 20.63 -14.19
C LEU A 610 -11.58 21.88 -13.37
N THR A 611 -12.87 22.12 -13.14
CA THR A 611 -13.32 23.23 -12.29
C THR A 611 -14.13 22.67 -11.14
N ASP A 612 -13.76 22.97 -9.90
CA ASP A 612 -14.52 22.55 -8.75
C ASP A 612 -15.74 23.45 -8.47
N ARG A 613 -16.57 23.06 -7.50
CA ARG A 613 -17.79 23.80 -7.09
C ARG A 613 -17.52 25.22 -6.55
N ARG A 614 -16.25 25.57 -6.29
CA ARG A 614 -15.82 26.90 -5.84
C ARG A 614 -15.20 27.73 -6.96
N GLY A 615 -15.19 27.20 -8.18
CA GLY A 615 -14.59 27.84 -9.34
C GLY A 615 -13.08 27.68 -9.43
N ALA A 616 -12.43 26.88 -8.55
CA ALA A 616 -11.01 26.59 -8.65
C ALA A 616 -10.70 25.74 -9.88
N ARG A 617 -9.72 26.16 -10.66
CA ARG A 617 -9.39 25.61 -11.99
C ARG A 617 -8.10 24.80 -11.92
N PHE A 618 -8.19 23.50 -12.18
CA PHE A 618 -7.07 22.55 -12.14
C PHE A 618 -6.69 22.13 -13.55
N PRO A 619 -5.51 22.56 -14.06
CA PRO A 619 -5.03 22.09 -15.36
C PRO A 619 -4.84 20.56 -15.36
N VAL A 620 -5.31 19.92 -16.43
CA VAL A 620 -5.11 18.49 -16.67
C VAL A 620 -4.19 18.36 -17.88
N VAL A 621 -3.04 17.75 -17.68
CA VAL A 621 -1.99 17.64 -18.67
C VAL A 621 -1.65 16.18 -18.94
N GLN A 622 -1.12 15.91 -20.13
CA GLN A 622 -0.64 14.57 -20.48
C GLN A 622 0.57 14.18 -19.65
N ALA A 623 0.66 12.90 -19.28
CA ALA A 623 1.85 12.25 -18.75
C ALA A 623 2.22 11.03 -19.62
N PRO A 624 3.45 10.52 -19.56
CA PRO A 624 3.86 9.32 -20.32
C PRO A 624 2.90 8.14 -20.13
N GLY A 625 2.74 7.32 -21.17
CA GLY A 625 1.81 6.18 -21.15
C GLY A 625 0.34 6.55 -21.34
N CYS A 626 0.02 7.70 -21.97
CA CYS A 626 -1.35 8.24 -22.09
C CYS A 626 -2.06 8.46 -20.74
N ARG A 627 -1.30 8.69 -19.70
CA ARG A 627 -1.78 9.09 -18.37
C ARG A 627 -2.06 10.58 -18.32
N ASN A 628 -2.77 11.01 -17.27
CA ASN A 628 -2.94 12.43 -17.02
C ASN A 628 -2.41 12.82 -15.65
N GLU A 629 -1.82 14.03 -15.57
CA GLU A 629 -1.58 14.71 -14.32
C GLU A 629 -2.58 15.85 -14.12
N ILE A 630 -3.16 15.90 -12.92
CA ILE A 630 -3.97 17.04 -12.48
C ILE A 630 -3.03 17.93 -11.66
N LEU A 631 -2.90 19.18 -12.09
CA LEU A 631 -2.02 20.17 -11.45
C LEU A 631 -2.82 21.10 -10.52
N ASN A 632 -2.16 21.64 -9.50
CA ASN A 632 -2.78 22.65 -8.64
C ASN A 632 -3.19 23.88 -9.45
N GLY A 633 -4.35 24.42 -9.14
CA GLY A 633 -4.86 25.65 -9.75
C GLY A 633 -3.95 26.85 -9.53
N ASN A 634 -3.39 26.98 -8.34
CA ASN A 634 -2.48 28.06 -7.98
C ASN A 634 -1.03 27.61 -8.02
N LYS A 635 -0.15 28.47 -8.55
CA LYS A 635 1.30 28.24 -8.54
C LYS A 635 1.84 28.36 -7.13
N LEU A 636 2.68 27.43 -6.70
CA LEU A 636 3.56 27.63 -5.55
C LEU A 636 4.53 28.78 -5.85
N PHE A 637 4.72 29.67 -4.90
CA PHE A 637 5.66 30.79 -5.07
C PHE A 637 6.31 31.14 -3.74
N LEU A 638 7.64 31.09 -3.66
CA LEU A 638 8.44 31.36 -2.46
C LEU A 638 9.57 32.39 -2.67
N ALA A 639 9.66 33.06 -3.83
CA ALA A 639 10.79 33.99 -4.09
C ALA A 639 10.88 35.18 -3.10
N ASP A 640 9.76 35.60 -2.52
CA ASP A 640 9.71 36.65 -1.49
C ASP A 640 9.89 36.08 -0.07
N LYS A 641 10.11 34.79 0.06
CA LYS A 641 10.32 34.04 1.31
C LYS A 641 11.72 33.43 1.40
N GLU A 642 12.68 33.95 0.66
CA GLU A 642 14.05 33.44 0.61
C GLU A 642 14.66 33.24 2.00
N LYS A 643 14.44 34.21 2.91
CA LYS A 643 14.96 34.17 4.28
C LYS A 643 14.48 32.92 5.06
N ASP A 644 13.31 32.37 4.73
CA ASP A 644 12.71 31.26 5.45
C ASP A 644 13.32 29.91 5.05
N TYR A 645 13.85 29.79 3.82
CA TYR A 645 14.44 28.52 3.34
C TYR A 645 15.96 28.59 3.10
N ARG A 646 16.57 29.78 3.05
CA ARG A 646 18.00 29.97 2.71
C ARG A 646 18.94 29.27 3.70
N SER A 647 18.58 29.21 4.97
CA SER A 647 19.46 28.74 6.06
C SER A 647 19.00 27.40 6.72
N ILE A 648 18.05 26.70 6.12
CA ILE A 648 17.55 25.44 6.70
C ILE A 648 18.31 24.19 6.22
N GLY A 649 19.48 24.39 5.59
CA GLY A 649 20.39 23.31 5.21
C GLY A 649 20.04 22.59 3.91
N LEU A 650 19.33 23.25 3.00
CA LEU A 650 19.03 22.71 1.69
C LEU A 650 20.27 22.70 0.79
N TRP A 651 20.39 21.69 -0.06
CA TRP A 651 21.30 21.63 -1.18
C TRP A 651 20.82 22.54 -2.32
N ALA A 652 19.53 22.42 -2.67
CA ALA A 652 18.94 23.16 -3.77
C ALA A 652 17.49 23.56 -3.49
N ILE A 653 17.03 24.59 -4.19
CA ILE A 653 15.62 24.83 -4.47
C ILE A 653 15.35 24.54 -5.94
N ARG A 654 14.17 24.00 -6.25
CA ARG A 654 13.78 23.68 -7.61
C ARG A 654 12.57 24.48 -8.06
N LEU A 655 12.65 25.04 -9.28
CA LEU A 655 11.52 25.65 -9.98
C LEU A 655 10.92 24.60 -10.92
N LEU A 656 9.66 24.22 -10.67
CA LEU A 656 8.92 23.23 -11.44
C LEU A 656 8.07 23.94 -12.51
N PHE A 657 8.62 24.10 -13.70
CA PHE A 657 7.90 24.65 -14.84
C PHE A 657 7.00 23.59 -15.49
N THR A 658 5.74 23.92 -15.67
CA THR A 658 4.71 23.02 -16.22
C THR A 658 4.10 23.57 -17.50
N ALA A 659 3.26 24.60 -17.40
CA ALA A 659 2.55 25.24 -18.50
C ALA A 659 3.12 26.63 -18.86
N GLU A 660 4.20 27.03 -18.24
CA GLU A 660 4.87 28.30 -18.47
C GLU A 660 5.46 28.36 -19.89
N ASN A 661 5.30 29.51 -20.55
CA ASN A 661 6.00 29.76 -21.81
C ASN A 661 7.50 30.11 -21.56
N PRO A 662 8.35 30.07 -22.58
CA PRO A 662 9.78 30.33 -22.44
C PRO A 662 10.12 31.67 -21.76
N PHE A 663 9.42 32.75 -22.11
CA PHE A 663 9.61 34.06 -21.51
C PHE A 663 9.31 34.07 -20.01
N GLU A 664 8.22 33.42 -19.61
CA GLU A 664 7.84 33.28 -18.20
C GLU A 664 8.89 32.46 -17.44
N CYS A 665 9.45 31.39 -18.05
CA CYS A 665 10.52 30.60 -17.44
C CYS A 665 11.75 31.47 -17.13
N VAL A 666 12.17 32.30 -18.05
CA VAL A 666 13.30 33.26 -17.85
C VAL A 666 12.96 34.23 -16.72
N THR A 667 11.83 34.94 -16.82
CA THR A 667 11.40 35.94 -15.84
C THR A 667 11.34 35.40 -14.41
N VAL A 668 10.78 34.19 -14.25
CA VAL A 668 10.71 33.53 -12.95
C VAL A 668 12.08 33.14 -12.44
N THR A 669 12.94 32.59 -13.29
CA THR A 669 14.30 32.20 -12.92
C THR A 669 15.13 33.41 -12.49
N GLU A 670 15.06 34.51 -13.22
CA GLU A 670 15.70 35.81 -12.84
C GLU A 670 15.18 36.26 -11.46
N ARG A 671 13.87 36.17 -11.21
CA ARG A 671 13.27 36.54 -9.92
C ARG A 671 13.87 35.78 -8.74
N TYR A 672 14.15 34.50 -8.92
CA TYR A 672 14.76 33.66 -7.87
C TYR A 672 16.27 33.86 -7.74
N LEU A 673 16.98 34.22 -8.83
CA LEU A 673 18.42 34.48 -8.81
C LEU A 673 18.77 35.89 -8.32
N HIS A 674 18.06 36.87 -8.80
CA HIS A 674 18.45 38.29 -8.67
C HIS A 674 17.44 39.13 -7.89
N GLY A 675 16.33 38.57 -7.48
CA GLY A 675 15.28 39.36 -6.87
C GLY A 675 14.38 40.06 -7.92
N GLY A 676 13.65 41.09 -7.52
CA GLY A 676 12.78 41.87 -8.42
C GLY A 676 11.29 41.81 -8.00
N SER A 677 10.41 42.32 -8.87
CA SER A 677 9.02 42.58 -8.54
C SER A 677 8.05 41.48 -9.04
N TYR A 678 8.52 40.55 -9.88
CA TYR A 678 7.64 39.51 -10.44
C TYR A 678 6.93 38.72 -9.34
N LYS A 679 5.61 38.58 -9.49
CA LYS A 679 4.74 37.67 -8.73
C LYS A 679 3.72 37.07 -9.68
N PRO A 680 3.36 35.76 -9.55
CA PRO A 680 2.18 35.21 -10.23
C PRO A 680 0.92 35.98 -9.80
N GLY A 681 -0.09 36.04 -10.66
CA GLY A 681 -1.36 36.70 -10.32
C GLY A 681 -2.02 36.06 -9.11
N GLU A 682 -2.29 34.75 -9.21
CA GLU A 682 -2.74 33.93 -8.07
C GLU A 682 -1.67 32.92 -7.71
N PHE A 683 -1.33 32.80 -6.45
CA PHE A 683 -0.32 31.88 -5.96
C PHE A 683 -0.64 31.33 -4.57
N THR A 684 0.04 30.24 -4.21
CA THR A 684 -0.03 29.62 -2.89
C THR A 684 1.36 29.48 -2.27
N ARG A 685 1.42 29.37 -0.95
CA ARG A 685 2.62 28.92 -0.21
C ARG A 685 2.67 27.40 -0.04
N GLY A 686 1.76 26.68 -0.65
CA GLY A 686 1.63 25.25 -0.45
C GLY A 686 1.31 24.91 1.00
N LEU A 687 1.92 23.82 1.47
CA LEU A 687 1.78 23.34 2.85
C LEU A 687 2.98 23.75 3.73
N TYR A 688 3.93 24.52 3.20
CA TYR A 688 5.16 24.89 3.92
C TYR A 688 4.95 25.75 5.17
N TYR A 689 3.79 26.40 5.29
CA TYR A 689 3.45 27.29 6.43
C TYR A 689 2.22 26.83 7.22
N ARG A 690 1.62 25.71 6.86
CA ARG A 690 0.44 25.16 7.55
C ARG A 690 0.58 23.65 7.75
N ASP A 691 -0.03 23.17 8.83
CA ASP A 691 0.01 21.75 9.12
C ASP A 691 -0.77 20.92 8.07
N VAL A 692 -0.25 19.76 7.81
CA VAL A 692 -0.96 18.65 7.18
C VAL A 692 -1.31 17.67 8.30
N GLU A 693 -2.59 17.50 8.51
CA GLU A 693 -3.11 16.52 9.45
C GLU A 693 -2.84 15.08 8.98
#